data_827cb178ada2a369a3afd9474cee4cfd
#
_entry.id   827cb178ada2a369a3afd9474cee4cfd
#
_cell.length_a   1.000
_cell.length_b   1.000
_cell.length_c   1.000
_cell.angle_alpha   90.00
_cell.angle_beta   90.00
_cell.angle_gamma   90.00
#
_symmetry.space_group_name_H-M   'P 1'
#
loop_
_entity.id
_entity.type
_entity.pdbx_description
1 polymer ?
#
loop_
_entity_poly.entity_id
_entity_poly.type
_entity_poly.pdbx_seq_one_letter_code
_entity_poly.pdbx_strand_id
1 'polypeptide(L)'
;MTSRRLTPSLPHVLLLAFAAPLIAHAAPDQSTTDADTVPARDRSVTAQPATPAATPIPKIQSVEVKAAHANYDARRDDTAGKSIISADEIRKYGDDNVFDVLKRAPGVTVTGNTIRMRGLGAGYTQILVNGDRPPPGFSLDALTPDQIERIEVIRAASAEYSMGAIAGTINIVLRKLVVKPQRDARANVVHSHEQNSGSFGGTWGERVGALSYFLNGTVYGGRSAVHSWNADTFEAPDGALTQSRIGRYDGSGSWRGLAFFPRLSWKLDNGDELNLQGGVQAGRSGWSGMSHTDNLVGAWPAPDYTGYFGRNPASQMMARGEINWVAKLGGGKLDTSASLERSRNEGEQFNDYVTGDGAHTLRRDWDTLTRAVRYGLRGKYTRSLFDGHALATGLEASIQRNDETRDRLERRDDADATDVVERFDPRIMRYAAWAQDEWSLTPRWSVYLGTRWEAIETDSDAARSRAAVLSPVVQTLYKLPGAGGRQLRLALTRTYKAPTLDQLSARRSEAAENTRFSADTAGNPALRPELANGIDVAYESFWAPGAMFSVSAARRSITDLIRTRLAEDDAGRWVVQPLNDGDAIVRSLEAELKLPLSAVFPAAPNVDVRASVTRNWSHVSTAPGPDNRLDGQTPLSANLGVDYRKGPFSAGASFVLQTGGWTQVSEAQSSWRQARRDIDAYALWKLDAHWQLRLSVANLLGMENAYERRYEDALGVSRQAGSQSASMRTGLNLEMKL
;
A
#
# COMPACT_ATOMS: atom_id res chain seq x y z
N MET A 1 -35.35 -14.41 -14.10
CA MET A 1 -34.67 -14.70 -14.86
C MET A 1 -33.43 -14.08 -14.55
N THR A 2 -32.67 -14.40 -14.41
CA THR A 2 -31.54 -14.88 -14.00
C THR A 2 -30.58 -13.87 -13.91
N SER A 3 -30.41 -13.67 -12.97
CA SER A 3 -29.40 -13.53 -12.31
C SER A 3 -28.26 -14.16 -12.69
N ARG A 4 -27.68 -13.60 -13.12
CA ARG A 4 -26.37 -13.85 -13.03
C ARG A 4 -25.73 -12.62 -12.62
N ARG A 5 -25.32 -12.88 -11.73
CA ARG A 5 -24.07 -13.00 -11.30
C ARG A 5 -23.21 -12.12 -11.98
N LEU A 6 -22.93 -11.45 -11.33
CA LEU A 6 -21.64 -11.08 -11.03
C LEU A 6 -21.06 -11.99 -10.03
N THR A 7 -20.54 -13.03 -10.50
CA THR A 7 -19.27 -13.42 -9.95
C THR A 7 -18.25 -12.54 -10.65
N PRO A 8 -17.61 -11.60 -9.98
CA PRO A 8 -16.29 -11.22 -10.40
C PRO A 8 -15.54 -12.53 -10.49
N SER A 9 -14.75 -12.70 -11.52
CA SER A 9 -13.84 -13.83 -11.62
C SER A 9 -13.20 -14.05 -10.25
N LEU A 10 -13.37 -15.21 -9.73
CA LEU A 10 -13.03 -15.63 -8.36
C LEU A 10 -11.71 -15.12 -7.76
N PRO A 11 -10.61 -14.90 -8.50
CA PRO A 11 -9.41 -14.35 -7.89
C PRO A 11 -9.57 -12.91 -7.37
N HIS A 12 -10.54 -12.14 -7.87
CA HIS A 12 -10.77 -10.78 -7.37
C HIS A 12 -11.76 -10.72 -6.20
N VAL A 13 -12.66 -11.69 -6.09
CA VAL A 13 -13.60 -11.77 -4.96
C VAL A 13 -12.96 -12.43 -3.76
N LEU A 14 -12.08 -13.42 -3.94
CA LEU A 14 -11.33 -13.98 -2.82
C LEU A 14 -10.40 -12.95 -2.16
N LEU A 15 -9.76 -12.10 -2.93
CA LEU A 15 -8.97 -10.97 -2.42
C LEU A 15 -9.86 -9.90 -1.75
N LEU A 16 -11.10 -9.71 -2.21
CA LEU A 16 -12.05 -8.79 -1.58
C LEU A 16 -12.71 -9.37 -0.32
N ALA A 17 -12.95 -10.67 -0.27
CA ALA A 17 -13.50 -11.32 0.93
C ALA A 17 -12.46 -11.46 2.05
N PHE A 18 -11.16 -11.58 1.73
CA PHE A 18 -10.06 -11.50 2.69
C PHE A 18 -9.66 -10.07 3.03
N ALA A 19 -10.03 -9.10 2.21
CA ALA A 19 -9.84 -7.68 2.45
C ALA A 19 -11.06 -7.00 3.10
N ALA A 20 -12.02 -7.75 3.62
CA ALA A 20 -12.97 -7.22 4.59
C ALA A 20 -12.15 -6.66 5.76
N PRO A 21 -12.37 -5.41 6.16
CA PRO A 21 -11.37 -4.62 6.86
C PRO A 21 -11.08 -5.23 8.23
N LEU A 22 -9.90 -5.71 8.40
CA LEU A 22 -9.26 -5.72 9.70
C LEU A 22 -8.95 -4.25 10.03
N ILE A 23 -9.96 -3.47 10.32
CA ILE A 23 -9.79 -2.15 10.88
C ILE A 23 -9.50 -2.36 12.35
N ALA A 24 -8.26 -2.50 12.65
CA ALA A 24 -7.82 -2.31 14.02
C ALA A 24 -7.33 -0.89 14.16
N HIS A 25 -7.91 -0.21 15.04
CA HIS A 25 -7.60 1.13 15.43
C HIS A 25 -6.76 1.12 16.66
N ALA A 26 -5.88 2.03 16.77
CA ALA A 26 -5.65 2.70 18.03
C ALA A 26 -4.61 3.78 17.95
N ALA A 27 -4.85 4.71 18.56
CA ALA A 27 -4.54 6.00 18.89
C ALA A 27 -3.41 6.14 19.90
N PRO A 28 -3.27 7.28 20.35
CA PRO A 28 -2.15 8.20 20.33
C PRO A 28 -1.39 8.18 21.64
N ASP A 29 -0.59 8.96 22.00
CA ASP A 29 -0.39 10.27 22.53
C ASP A 29 0.86 10.34 23.45
N GLN A 30 1.12 11.31 24.00
CA GLN A 30 1.19 12.63 24.55
C GLN A 30 2.54 12.90 25.20
N SER A 31 2.81 13.97 25.31
CA SER A 31 2.85 15.26 25.91
C SER A 31 3.58 15.43 27.24
N THR A 32 3.85 16.59 27.42
CA THR A 32 3.96 17.63 28.43
C THR A 32 5.25 17.66 29.21
N THR A 33 5.85 18.75 29.00
CA THR A 33 6.05 19.93 29.86
C THR A 33 6.31 19.63 31.33
N ASP A 34 7.42 20.10 31.78
CA ASP A 34 7.31 21.21 32.72
C ASP A 34 8.59 22.05 32.73
N ALA A 35 8.33 23.32 32.73
CA ALA A 35 9.30 24.35 32.93
C ALA A 35 9.66 24.43 34.41
N ASP A 36 10.93 24.47 34.73
CA ASP A 36 11.36 25.10 35.95
C ASP A 36 12.45 26.13 35.64
N THR A 37 12.11 27.31 36.02
CA THR A 37 12.89 28.53 36.02
C THR A 37 13.99 28.48 37.04
N VAL A 38 15.22 28.77 36.64
CA VAL A 38 16.25 29.32 37.56
C VAL A 38 17.06 30.39 36.80
N PRO A 39 17.44 31.47 37.47
CA PRO A 39 17.63 32.79 36.86
C PRO A 39 19.02 33.03 36.29
N ALA A 40 19.02 34.00 35.39
CA ALA A 40 20.17 34.59 34.77
C ALA A 40 21.24 35.10 35.76
N ARG A 41 22.49 34.80 35.45
CA ARG A 41 23.65 35.60 35.89
C ARG A 41 24.40 36.12 34.67
N ASP A 42 24.34 37.39 34.57
CA ASP A 42 25.06 38.29 33.72
C ASP A 42 26.57 38.14 33.84
N ARG A 43 27.27 37.95 32.72
CA ARG A 43 28.68 38.31 32.56
C ARG A 43 28.96 38.70 31.13
N SER A 44 29.02 39.94 30.93
CA SER A 44 29.63 40.64 29.78
C SER A 44 31.08 40.24 29.57
N VAL A 45 31.43 39.72 28.40
CA VAL A 45 32.80 39.68 27.89
C VAL A 45 32.82 40.24 26.46
N THR A 46 33.59 41.25 26.31
CA THR A 46 33.89 42.02 25.11
C THR A 46 34.42 41.16 23.96
N ALA A 47 33.80 41.33 22.79
CA ALA A 47 34.24 40.67 21.56
C ALA A 47 35.35 41.43 20.86
N GLN A 48 36.44 40.75 20.51
CA GLN A 48 37.42 41.14 19.52
C GLN A 48 37.00 40.58 18.14
N PRO A 49 37.21 41.33 17.03
CA PRO A 49 36.82 40.82 15.72
C PRO A 49 37.82 39.78 15.18
N ALA A 50 37.32 38.57 14.98
CA ALA A 50 38.07 37.50 14.35
C ALA A 50 37.94 37.53 12.84
N THR A 51 39.04 37.39 12.13
CA THR A 51 39.22 37.15 10.70
C THR A 51 38.35 36.00 10.20
N PRO A 52 37.74 36.06 9.01
CA PRO A 52 36.90 34.99 8.53
C PRO A 52 37.74 33.75 8.19
N ALA A 53 37.71 32.76 9.06
CA ALA A 53 38.24 31.45 8.76
C ALA A 53 37.38 30.76 7.69
N ALA A 54 38.03 30.16 6.70
CA ALA A 54 37.36 29.35 5.68
C ALA A 54 36.46 28.28 6.32
N THR A 55 35.18 28.31 6.01
CA THR A 55 34.19 27.34 6.51
C THR A 55 34.60 25.93 6.07
N PRO A 56 34.85 24.99 6.96
CA PRO A 56 35.18 23.62 6.58
C PRO A 56 34.00 23.01 5.83
N ILE A 57 34.26 22.36 4.72
CA ILE A 57 33.29 21.55 3.97
C ILE A 57 32.68 20.53 4.92
N PRO A 58 31.35 20.50 5.11
CA PRO A 58 30.77 19.56 6.05
C PRO A 58 31.03 18.12 5.59
N LYS A 59 31.75 17.35 6.40
CA LYS A 59 31.96 15.92 6.18
C LYS A 59 30.60 15.23 6.19
N ILE A 60 30.20 14.68 5.05
CA ILE A 60 28.99 13.87 4.95
C ILE A 60 29.27 12.57 5.71
N GLN A 61 28.69 12.48 6.86
CA GLN A 61 28.57 11.22 7.59
C GLN A 61 27.25 10.56 7.16
N SER A 62 27.14 9.25 7.30
CA SER A 62 25.96 8.48 6.89
C SER A 62 24.64 9.12 7.30
N VAL A 63 23.52 8.73 6.69
CA VAL A 63 22.16 9.27 6.94
C VAL A 63 21.82 9.38 8.43
N GLU A 64 22.33 8.48 9.26
CA GLU A 64 22.14 8.53 10.71
C GLU A 64 22.91 9.66 11.41
N VAL A 65 24.02 10.10 10.86
CA VAL A 65 24.79 11.21 11.43
C VAL A 65 24.27 12.56 10.96
N LYS A 66 23.68 12.64 9.75
CA LYS A 66 22.98 13.85 9.29
C LYS A 66 21.81 14.22 10.25
N ALA A 67 21.12 13.24 10.81
CA ALA A 67 20.03 13.46 11.78
C ALA A 67 20.49 14.08 13.13
N ALA A 68 21.77 14.10 13.42
CA ALA A 68 22.31 14.74 14.64
C ALA A 68 22.45 16.27 14.53
N HIS A 69 22.26 16.86 13.35
CA HIS A 69 22.20 18.32 13.19
C HIS A 69 20.77 18.81 13.45
N ALA A 70 20.60 19.76 14.37
CA ALA A 70 19.29 20.29 14.81
C ALA A 70 18.38 20.81 13.67
N ASN A 71 18.90 21.02 12.45
CA ASN A 71 18.20 21.58 11.29
C ASN A 71 18.19 20.62 10.07
N TYR A 72 18.52 19.34 10.24
CA TYR A 72 18.50 18.38 9.13
C TYR A 72 17.08 17.98 8.77
N ASP A 73 16.73 18.11 7.49
CA ASP A 73 15.48 17.62 6.90
C ASP A 73 15.83 16.72 5.70
N ALA A 74 15.52 15.43 5.81
CA ALA A 74 15.89 14.45 4.78
C ALA A 74 15.25 14.75 3.42
N ARG A 75 14.06 15.36 3.37
CA ARG A 75 13.47 15.81 2.11
C ARG A 75 14.26 16.92 1.46
N ARG A 76 14.78 17.85 2.25
CA ARG A 76 15.55 19.00 1.78
C ARG A 76 17.01 18.64 1.50
N ASP A 77 17.61 17.79 2.34
CA ASP A 77 19.06 17.66 2.43
C ASP A 77 19.62 16.39 1.76
N ASP A 78 18.80 15.33 1.61
CA ASP A 78 19.22 14.11 0.90
C ASP A 78 19.17 14.29 -0.62
N THR A 79 20.14 13.72 -1.32
CA THR A 79 20.18 13.74 -2.80
C THR A 79 19.07 12.87 -3.37
N ALA A 80 18.83 11.71 -2.80
CA ALA A 80 17.73 10.84 -3.19
C ALA A 80 16.38 11.45 -2.79
N GLY A 81 15.49 11.64 -3.77
CA GLY A 81 14.19 12.28 -3.59
C GLY A 81 13.22 11.43 -2.76
N LYS A 82 13.09 11.74 -1.46
CA LYS A 82 12.12 11.10 -0.56
C LYS A 82 11.42 12.13 0.32
N SER A 83 10.17 11.81 0.71
CA SER A 83 9.45 12.56 1.74
C SER A 83 9.38 11.71 3.00
N ILE A 84 9.62 12.31 4.16
CA ILE A 84 9.52 11.64 5.45
C ILE A 84 8.31 12.19 6.21
N ILE A 85 7.47 11.30 6.70
CA ILE A 85 6.43 11.59 7.68
C ILE A 85 6.96 11.06 9.01
N SER A 86 7.35 11.97 9.90
CA SER A 86 7.95 11.62 11.18
C SER A 86 6.91 11.12 12.20
N ALA A 87 7.37 10.42 13.25
CA ALA A 87 6.51 10.04 14.36
C ALA A 87 5.81 11.25 15.01
N ASP A 88 6.49 12.41 15.05
CA ASP A 88 5.89 13.64 15.58
C ASP A 88 4.78 14.19 14.68
N GLU A 89 4.97 14.10 13.36
CA GLU A 89 3.93 14.48 12.39
C GLU A 89 2.73 13.53 12.46
N ILE A 90 2.95 12.22 12.59
CA ILE A 90 1.89 11.23 12.78
C ILE A 90 1.09 11.54 14.07
N ARG A 91 1.79 11.74 15.20
CA ARG A 91 1.15 12.08 16.48
C ARG A 91 0.44 13.42 16.48
N LYS A 92 0.98 14.40 15.72
CA LYS A 92 0.44 15.74 15.63
C LYS A 92 -1.02 15.76 15.13
N TYR A 93 -1.33 14.86 14.20
CA TYR A 93 -2.65 14.77 13.58
C TYR A 93 -3.54 13.68 14.21
N GLY A 94 -2.96 12.86 15.10
CA GLY A 94 -3.70 11.82 15.81
C GLY A 94 -4.29 10.77 14.88
N ASP A 95 -3.55 10.36 13.85
CA ASP A 95 -3.99 9.32 12.93
C ASP A 95 -4.21 7.99 13.65
N ASP A 96 -5.26 7.28 13.27
CA ASP A 96 -5.65 6.04 13.93
C ASP A 96 -4.90 4.82 13.36
N ASN A 97 -4.50 4.90 12.10
CA ASN A 97 -3.82 3.80 11.39
C ASN A 97 -2.89 4.33 10.30
N VAL A 98 -2.09 3.43 9.72
CA VAL A 98 -1.15 3.74 8.64
C VAL A 98 -1.83 4.31 7.41
N PHE A 99 -3.03 3.84 7.06
CA PHE A 99 -3.75 4.32 5.87
C PHE A 99 -4.18 5.78 6.01
N ASP A 100 -4.61 6.20 7.21
CA ASP A 100 -4.98 7.60 7.47
C ASP A 100 -3.76 8.52 7.37
N VAL A 101 -2.60 8.08 7.86
CA VAL A 101 -1.32 8.78 7.66
C VAL A 101 -1.02 8.92 6.17
N LEU A 102 -1.15 7.84 5.41
CA LEU A 102 -0.80 7.78 3.98
C LEU A 102 -1.78 8.54 3.09
N LYS A 103 -3.06 8.66 3.46
CA LYS A 103 -4.02 9.54 2.76
C LYS A 103 -3.56 11.00 2.72
N ARG A 104 -2.76 11.43 3.70
CA ARG A 104 -2.20 12.77 3.79
C ARG A 104 -0.85 12.92 3.09
N ALA A 105 -0.23 11.80 2.71
CA ALA A 105 1.04 11.83 2.00
C ALA A 105 0.84 12.35 0.57
N PRO A 106 1.60 13.37 0.14
CA PRO A 106 1.50 13.89 -1.23
C PRO A 106 1.83 12.84 -2.27
N GLY A 107 1.05 12.80 -3.36
CA GLY A 107 1.22 11.84 -4.45
C GLY A 107 0.85 10.39 -4.09
N VAL A 108 0.32 10.16 -2.89
CA VAL A 108 -0.22 8.87 -2.45
C VAL A 108 -1.74 8.92 -2.49
N THR A 109 -2.35 7.87 -3.00
CA THR A 109 -3.80 7.67 -2.98
C THR A 109 -4.10 6.36 -2.27
N VAL A 110 -5.07 6.38 -1.35
CA VAL A 110 -5.52 5.22 -0.60
C VAL A 110 -6.97 4.95 -0.94
N THR A 111 -7.28 3.72 -1.38
CA THR A 111 -8.64 3.29 -1.71
C THR A 111 -8.89 1.94 -1.06
N GLY A 112 -9.72 1.89 -0.01
CA GLY A 112 -9.77 0.73 0.87
C GLY A 112 -8.39 0.44 1.43
N ASN A 113 -7.92 -0.79 1.29
CA ASN A 113 -6.58 -1.22 1.72
C ASN A 113 -5.52 -1.13 0.59
N THR A 114 -5.85 -0.51 -0.53
CA THR A 114 -4.93 -0.38 -1.65
C THR A 114 -4.27 0.98 -1.65
N ILE A 115 -2.94 0.99 -1.56
CA ILE A 115 -2.10 2.17 -1.61
C ILE A 115 -1.50 2.29 -3.01
N ARG A 116 -1.61 3.46 -3.62
CA ARG A 116 -1.11 3.75 -4.96
C ARG A 116 -0.33 5.04 -4.98
N MET A 117 0.64 5.12 -5.85
CA MET A 117 1.40 6.35 -6.10
C MET A 117 1.27 6.76 -7.57
N ARG A 118 1.34 8.07 -7.84
CA ARG A 118 1.35 8.64 -9.20
C ARG A 118 0.16 8.20 -10.06
N GLY A 119 -0.97 7.89 -9.42
CA GLY A 119 -2.18 7.44 -10.10
C GLY A 119 -2.07 6.11 -10.83
N LEU A 120 -0.95 5.36 -10.68
CA LEU A 120 -0.78 4.04 -11.30
C LEU A 120 -1.63 2.98 -10.60
N GLY A 121 -1.98 1.92 -11.34
CA GLY A 121 -2.80 0.82 -10.88
C GLY A 121 -2.20 -0.01 -9.73
N ALA A 122 -2.86 -1.07 -9.34
CA ALA A 122 -2.38 -1.98 -8.32
C ALA A 122 -1.06 -2.67 -8.74
N GLY A 123 -0.18 -2.95 -7.77
CA GLY A 123 1.10 -3.63 -8.00
C GLY A 123 2.24 -2.75 -8.49
N TYR A 124 2.02 -1.47 -8.80
CA TYR A 124 3.06 -0.53 -9.20
C TYR A 124 3.73 0.20 -8.03
N THR A 125 3.09 0.24 -6.87
CA THR A 125 3.63 0.79 -5.63
C THR A 125 4.11 -0.33 -4.73
N GLN A 126 5.34 -0.23 -4.23
CA GLN A 126 5.89 -1.18 -3.27
C GLN A 126 5.69 -0.66 -1.86
N ILE A 127 5.22 -1.53 -0.97
CA ILE A 127 5.16 -1.28 0.46
C ILE A 127 6.23 -2.11 1.15
N LEU A 128 7.02 -1.49 2.01
CA LEU A 128 8.06 -2.13 2.81
C LEU A 128 7.83 -1.83 4.29
N VAL A 129 8.25 -2.76 5.13
CA VAL A 129 8.34 -2.59 6.58
C VAL A 129 9.79 -2.84 6.99
N ASN A 130 10.46 -1.83 7.53
CA ASN A 130 11.91 -1.85 7.81
C ASN A 130 12.79 -2.19 6.59
N GLY A 131 12.36 -1.81 5.38
CA GLY A 131 13.05 -2.10 4.13
C GLY A 131 12.75 -3.45 3.50
N ASP A 132 11.98 -4.32 4.17
CA ASP A 132 11.58 -5.64 3.66
C ASP A 132 10.13 -5.66 3.19
N ARG A 133 9.82 -6.52 2.23
CA ARG A 133 8.43 -6.80 1.82
C ARG A 133 7.68 -7.48 2.96
N PRO A 134 6.48 -7.01 3.34
CA PRO A 134 5.66 -7.72 4.31
C PRO A 134 5.40 -9.17 3.86
N PRO A 135 5.30 -10.11 4.81
CA PRO A 135 4.95 -11.50 4.49
C PRO A 135 3.51 -11.62 3.96
N PRO A 136 3.21 -12.70 3.23
CA PRO A 136 1.84 -12.99 2.81
C PRO A 136 0.88 -13.03 4.01
N GLY A 137 -0.25 -12.35 3.89
CA GLY A 137 -1.25 -12.26 4.97
C GLY A 137 -0.96 -11.18 6.03
N PHE A 138 0.15 -10.43 5.91
CA PHE A 138 0.40 -9.30 6.80
C PHE A 138 -0.56 -8.14 6.51
N SER A 139 -1.29 -7.70 7.54
CA SER A 139 -2.13 -6.51 7.45
C SER A 139 -1.42 -5.28 7.98
N LEU A 140 -1.38 -4.21 7.18
CA LEU A 140 -0.85 -2.91 7.61
C LEU A 140 -1.70 -2.29 8.73
N ASP A 141 -2.98 -2.65 8.85
CA ASP A 141 -3.86 -2.22 9.93
C ASP A 141 -3.38 -2.72 11.31
N ALA A 142 -2.59 -3.79 11.33
CA ALA A 142 -2.01 -4.30 12.57
C ALA A 142 -0.86 -3.42 13.09
N LEU A 143 -0.35 -2.49 12.29
CA LEU A 143 0.67 -1.53 12.69
C LEU A 143 0.01 -0.29 13.28
N THR A 144 0.24 -0.07 14.56
CA THR A 144 -0.21 1.14 15.22
C THR A 144 0.77 2.30 14.96
N PRO A 145 0.28 3.55 14.89
CA PRO A 145 1.13 4.73 14.67
C PRO A 145 2.32 4.86 15.63
N ASP A 146 2.18 4.39 16.88
CA ASP A 146 3.28 4.46 17.87
C ASP A 146 4.42 3.49 17.64
N GLN A 147 4.16 2.41 16.91
CA GLN A 147 5.22 1.50 16.49
C GLN A 147 6.09 2.13 15.40
N ILE A 148 5.58 3.20 14.74
CA ILE A 148 6.21 3.81 13.58
C ILE A 148 7.16 4.90 14.06
N GLU A 149 8.41 4.82 13.63
CA GLU A 149 9.39 5.87 13.77
C GLU A 149 9.23 6.93 12.70
N ARG A 150 9.01 6.49 11.46
CA ARG A 150 8.75 7.33 10.28
C ARG A 150 8.19 6.52 9.13
N ILE A 151 7.53 7.20 8.22
CA ILE A 151 7.16 6.64 6.92
C ILE A 151 7.95 7.39 5.84
N GLU A 152 8.65 6.65 5.01
CA GLU A 152 9.44 7.17 3.90
C GLU A 152 8.67 6.95 2.59
N VAL A 153 8.29 8.04 1.92
CA VAL A 153 7.67 8.00 0.59
C VAL A 153 8.76 8.31 -0.43
N ILE A 154 9.25 7.25 -1.07
CA ILE A 154 10.39 7.27 -1.99
C ILE A 154 9.85 7.35 -3.41
N ARG A 155 9.93 8.55 -4.01
CA ARG A 155 9.44 8.80 -5.36
C ARG A 155 10.42 8.39 -6.45
N ALA A 156 11.70 8.63 -6.22
CA ALA A 156 12.77 8.18 -7.09
C ALA A 156 13.47 6.98 -6.45
N ALA A 157 13.60 5.89 -7.19
CA ALA A 157 14.19 4.66 -6.68
C ALA A 157 15.63 4.89 -6.18
N SER A 158 16.04 4.16 -5.15
CA SER A 158 17.43 4.12 -4.66
C SER A 158 17.93 2.68 -4.64
N ALA A 159 19.23 2.46 -4.84
CA ALA A 159 19.79 1.11 -4.96
C ALA A 159 19.63 0.27 -3.69
N GLU A 160 19.50 0.90 -2.53
CA GLU A 160 19.29 0.25 -1.24
C GLU A 160 17.98 -0.56 -1.17
N TYR A 161 16.94 -0.13 -1.89
CA TYR A 161 15.64 -0.82 -1.89
C TYR A 161 15.41 -1.56 -3.20
N SER A 162 14.54 -2.60 -3.17
CA SER A 162 14.16 -3.30 -4.38
C SER A 162 13.61 -2.34 -5.44
N MET A 163 14.07 -2.51 -6.66
CA MET A 163 13.62 -1.73 -7.83
C MET A 163 12.30 -2.25 -8.43
N GLY A 164 11.64 -3.18 -7.73
CA GLY A 164 10.36 -3.78 -8.12
C GLY A 164 9.14 -2.85 -7.92
N ALA A 165 9.31 -1.53 -8.15
CA ALA A 165 8.27 -0.52 -7.95
C ALA A 165 8.38 0.60 -8.99
N ILE A 166 7.57 0.56 -10.03
CA ILE A 166 7.59 1.57 -11.11
C ILE A 166 7.02 2.92 -10.64
N ALA A 167 6.02 2.91 -9.75
CA ALA A 167 5.39 4.12 -9.23
C ALA A 167 6.17 4.75 -8.07
N GLY A 168 6.85 3.94 -7.28
CA GLY A 168 7.61 4.35 -6.09
C GLY A 168 7.45 3.38 -4.94
N THR A 169 8.17 3.63 -3.85
CA THR A 169 8.22 2.78 -2.66
C THR A 169 7.78 3.56 -1.43
N ILE A 170 6.97 2.94 -0.59
CA ILE A 170 6.62 3.42 0.74
C ILE A 170 7.25 2.48 1.75
N ASN A 171 8.19 2.99 2.56
CA ASN A 171 8.86 2.22 3.58
C ASN A 171 8.40 2.67 4.97
N ILE A 172 7.77 1.79 5.71
CA ILE A 172 7.31 2.01 7.08
C ILE A 172 8.44 1.56 8.02
N VAL A 173 9.14 2.53 8.60
CA VAL A 173 10.24 2.27 9.52
C VAL A 173 9.69 2.20 10.93
N LEU A 174 9.91 1.08 11.58
CA LEU A 174 9.45 0.82 12.93
C LEU A 174 10.51 1.24 13.95
N ARG A 175 10.09 1.73 15.11
CA ARG A 175 10.99 2.15 16.20
C ARG A 175 11.87 1.00 16.67
N LYS A 176 13.17 1.24 16.76
CA LYS A 176 14.15 0.28 17.27
C LYS A 176 14.46 0.48 18.75
N LEU A 177 14.56 1.74 19.19
CA LEU A 177 15.00 2.10 20.54
C LEU A 177 13.93 2.86 21.31
N VAL A 178 13.77 2.56 22.58
CA VAL A 178 12.97 3.32 23.52
C VAL A 178 13.89 4.32 24.22
N VAL A 179 13.69 5.61 23.93
CA VAL A 179 14.47 6.69 24.54
C VAL A 179 13.84 7.14 25.87
N LYS A 180 12.52 7.12 25.97
CA LYS A 180 11.73 7.44 27.16
C LYS A 180 10.75 6.31 27.44
N PRO A 181 10.46 5.97 28.71
CA PRO A 181 9.42 5.01 29.04
C PRO A 181 8.12 5.36 28.34
N GLN A 182 7.48 4.35 27.77
CA GLN A 182 6.20 4.51 27.07
C GLN A 182 5.25 3.43 27.58
N ARG A 183 4.13 3.86 28.15
CA ARG A 183 3.09 2.97 28.68
C ARG A 183 1.76 3.59 28.30
N ASP A 184 1.04 2.95 27.42
CA ASP A 184 -0.25 3.44 26.94
C ASP A 184 -1.25 2.31 26.69
N ALA A 185 -2.51 2.61 26.89
CA ALA A 185 -3.63 1.75 26.55
C ALA A 185 -4.64 2.52 25.69
N ARG A 186 -5.37 1.80 24.84
CA ARG A 186 -6.26 2.38 23.84
C ARG A 186 -7.49 1.55 23.63
N ALA A 187 -8.61 2.23 23.44
CA ALA A 187 -9.86 1.62 23.00
C ALA A 187 -10.43 2.41 21.83
N ASN A 188 -10.81 1.71 20.78
CA ASN A 188 -11.44 2.31 19.62
C ASN A 188 -12.74 1.60 19.28
N VAL A 189 -13.73 2.36 18.82
CA VAL A 189 -15.00 1.88 18.26
C VAL A 189 -15.29 2.63 16.98
N VAL A 190 -15.68 1.90 15.93
CA VAL A 190 -16.13 2.48 14.66
C VAL A 190 -17.54 1.97 14.37
N HIS A 191 -18.38 2.89 13.96
CA HIS A 191 -19.77 2.64 13.60
C HIS A 191 -20.11 3.22 12.24
N SER A 192 -20.81 2.46 11.42
CA SER A 192 -21.51 2.89 10.21
C SER A 192 -22.74 2.02 9.96
N HIS A 193 -23.52 2.37 8.95
CA HIS A 193 -24.66 1.53 8.56
C HIS A 193 -24.22 0.10 8.16
N GLU A 194 -23.08 -0.02 7.48
CA GLU A 194 -22.57 -1.32 7.03
C GLU A 194 -21.51 -1.92 7.95
N GLN A 195 -21.01 -1.19 8.96
CA GLN A 195 -19.86 -1.69 9.74
C GLN A 195 -19.93 -1.30 11.21
N ASN A 196 -19.70 -2.28 12.07
CA ASN A 196 -19.41 -2.07 13.49
C ASN A 196 -18.12 -2.82 13.84
N SER A 197 -17.16 -2.11 14.42
CA SER A 197 -15.89 -2.71 14.80
C SER A 197 -15.29 -2.03 16.01
N GLY A 198 -14.39 -2.73 16.69
CA GLY A 198 -13.66 -2.19 17.81
C GLY A 198 -12.32 -2.87 18.01
N SER A 199 -11.44 -2.19 18.73
CA SER A 199 -10.15 -2.71 19.12
C SER A 199 -9.76 -2.21 20.51
N PHE A 200 -8.94 -3.01 21.18
CA PHE A 200 -8.28 -2.65 22.43
C PHE A 200 -6.82 -3.09 22.34
N GLY A 201 -5.90 -2.22 22.71
CA GLY A 201 -4.47 -2.50 22.65
C GLY A 201 -3.68 -1.68 23.65
N GLY A 202 -2.41 -2.04 23.78
CA GLY A 202 -1.49 -1.30 24.63
C GLY A 202 -0.04 -1.47 24.21
N THR A 203 0.75 -0.54 24.70
CA THR A 203 2.18 -0.48 24.46
C THR A 203 2.90 -0.38 25.80
N TRP A 204 3.97 -1.15 25.95
CA TRP A 204 4.87 -1.09 27.08
C TRP A 204 6.31 -1.05 26.58
N GLY A 205 6.98 0.05 26.78
CA GLY A 205 8.35 0.26 26.34
C GLY A 205 9.20 0.91 27.44
N GLU A 206 10.38 0.35 27.71
CA GLU A 206 11.29 0.85 28.72
C GLU A 206 12.74 0.49 28.38
N ARG A 207 13.68 1.20 28.99
CA ARG A 207 15.10 0.89 28.94
C ARG A 207 15.63 0.57 30.32
N VAL A 208 16.24 -0.61 30.44
CA VAL A 208 16.87 -1.08 31.67
C VAL A 208 18.35 -1.41 31.38
N GLY A 209 19.25 -0.54 31.79
CA GLY A 209 20.68 -0.68 31.48
C GLY A 209 20.97 -0.68 29.99
N ALA A 210 21.57 -1.75 29.48
CA ALA A 210 21.88 -1.94 28.07
C ALA A 210 20.68 -2.40 27.22
N LEU A 211 19.63 -2.95 27.84
CA LEU A 211 18.45 -3.48 27.19
C LEU A 211 17.37 -2.40 27.06
N SER A 212 16.88 -2.19 25.84
CA SER A 212 15.62 -1.51 25.56
C SER A 212 14.61 -2.53 25.07
N TYR A 213 13.39 -2.48 25.56
CA TYR A 213 12.31 -3.33 25.07
C TYR A 213 11.07 -2.52 24.74
N PHE A 214 10.31 -3.03 23.78
CA PHE A 214 9.06 -2.44 23.32
C PHE A 214 8.09 -3.57 23.02
N LEU A 215 7.02 -3.64 23.77
CA LEU A 215 5.97 -4.65 23.61
C LEU A 215 4.69 -3.95 23.19
N ASN A 216 4.09 -4.39 22.10
CA ASN A 216 2.80 -3.89 21.65
C ASN A 216 1.87 -5.07 21.41
N GLY A 217 0.64 -4.97 21.94
CA GLY A 217 -0.40 -5.96 21.76
C GLY A 217 -1.74 -5.31 21.43
N THR A 218 -2.51 -5.93 20.54
CA THR A 218 -3.84 -5.45 20.13
C THR A 218 -4.77 -6.62 19.89
N VAL A 219 -5.99 -6.53 20.40
CA VAL A 219 -7.11 -7.40 20.04
C VAL A 219 -8.14 -6.55 19.29
N TYR A 220 -8.76 -7.15 18.27
CA TYR A 220 -9.68 -6.43 17.40
C TYR A 220 -10.78 -7.35 16.87
N GLY A 221 -11.89 -6.75 16.46
CA GLY A 221 -12.96 -7.48 15.81
C GLY A 221 -14.08 -6.57 15.32
N GLY A 222 -14.97 -7.15 14.52
CA GLY A 222 -16.08 -6.41 13.96
C GLY A 222 -17.00 -7.24 13.10
N ARG A 223 -18.02 -6.57 12.58
CA ARG A 223 -18.96 -7.07 11.59
C ARG A 223 -19.14 -6.04 10.50
N SER A 224 -19.34 -6.49 9.27
CA SER A 224 -19.70 -5.61 8.15
C SER A 224 -20.78 -6.25 7.28
N ALA A 225 -21.54 -5.40 6.58
CA ALA A 225 -22.46 -5.78 5.54
C ALA A 225 -22.03 -5.15 4.21
N VAL A 226 -22.45 -5.72 3.11
CA VAL A 226 -22.28 -5.19 1.76
C VAL A 226 -23.58 -5.37 1.01
N HIS A 227 -24.07 -4.29 0.43
CA HIS A 227 -25.19 -4.27 -0.48
C HIS A 227 -24.73 -3.80 -1.83
N SER A 228 -24.96 -4.57 -2.86
CA SER A 228 -24.60 -4.20 -4.23
C SER A 228 -25.66 -4.65 -5.22
N TRP A 229 -25.72 -3.94 -6.32
CA TRP A 229 -26.53 -4.31 -7.47
C TRP A 229 -25.69 -4.28 -8.75
N ASN A 230 -26.16 -5.01 -9.74
CA ASN A 230 -25.63 -4.98 -11.09
C ASN A 230 -26.74 -5.14 -12.12
N ALA A 231 -26.50 -4.57 -13.28
CA ALA A 231 -27.33 -4.78 -14.46
C ALA A 231 -26.44 -5.29 -15.60
N ASP A 232 -26.86 -6.37 -16.23
CA ASP A 232 -26.25 -6.89 -17.46
C ASP A 232 -27.20 -6.67 -18.61
N THR A 233 -26.71 -6.16 -19.75
CA THR A 233 -27.49 -5.97 -20.96
C THR A 233 -26.73 -6.47 -22.18
N PHE A 234 -27.47 -6.92 -23.17
CA PHE A 234 -26.95 -7.19 -24.53
C PHE A 234 -27.81 -6.50 -25.59
N GLU A 235 -27.15 -5.69 -26.39
CA GLU A 235 -27.72 -5.00 -27.54
C GLU A 235 -27.19 -5.64 -28.82
N ALA A 236 -28.09 -6.02 -29.75
CA ALA A 236 -27.72 -6.53 -31.05
C ALA A 236 -27.06 -5.42 -31.91
N PRO A 237 -26.46 -5.74 -33.10
CA PRO A 237 -25.79 -4.75 -33.94
C PRO A 237 -26.70 -3.63 -34.48
N ASP A 238 -27.99 -3.89 -34.55
CA ASP A 238 -29.02 -2.90 -34.94
C ASP A 238 -29.44 -1.97 -33.77
N GLY A 239 -28.86 -2.16 -32.58
CA GLY A 239 -29.17 -1.40 -31.35
C GLY A 239 -30.38 -1.93 -30.57
N ALA A 240 -31.01 -3.04 -31.01
CA ALA A 240 -32.11 -3.64 -30.26
C ALA A 240 -31.62 -4.29 -28.96
N LEU A 241 -32.26 -3.93 -27.85
CA LEU A 241 -32.02 -4.57 -26.57
C LEU A 241 -32.64 -5.99 -26.57
N THR A 242 -31.82 -7.02 -26.64
CA THR A 242 -32.22 -8.42 -26.72
C THR A 242 -32.17 -9.17 -25.42
N GLN A 243 -31.31 -8.71 -24.50
CA GLN A 243 -31.21 -9.29 -23.16
C GLN A 243 -31.01 -8.19 -22.11
N SER A 244 -31.70 -8.31 -20.95
CA SER A 244 -31.51 -7.43 -19.81
C SER A 244 -31.84 -8.16 -18.51
N ARG A 245 -31.05 -7.91 -17.47
CA ARG A 245 -31.26 -8.49 -16.14
C ARG A 245 -30.66 -7.60 -15.03
N ILE A 246 -31.20 -7.73 -13.82
CA ILE A 246 -30.71 -7.03 -12.63
C ILE A 246 -30.44 -8.04 -11.52
N GLY A 247 -29.24 -8.03 -11.00
CA GLY A 247 -28.83 -8.80 -9.82
C GLY A 247 -28.70 -7.90 -8.59
N ARG A 248 -29.11 -8.40 -7.43
CA ARG A 248 -28.89 -7.80 -6.13
C ARG A 248 -28.12 -8.78 -5.27
N TYR A 249 -27.13 -8.28 -4.57
CA TYR A 249 -26.30 -9.06 -3.67
C TYR A 249 -26.31 -8.43 -2.28
N ASP A 250 -26.63 -9.25 -1.28
CA ASP A 250 -26.61 -8.91 0.13
C ASP A 250 -25.66 -9.86 0.86
N GLY A 251 -24.65 -9.31 1.50
CA GLY A 251 -23.66 -10.09 2.22
C GLY A 251 -23.31 -9.49 3.57
N SER A 252 -22.88 -10.33 4.47
CA SER A 252 -22.39 -9.91 5.79
C SER A 252 -21.23 -10.78 6.25
N GLY A 253 -20.36 -10.18 7.05
CA GLY A 253 -19.21 -10.89 7.58
C GLY A 253 -18.81 -10.42 8.96
N SER A 254 -18.00 -11.23 9.61
CA SER A 254 -17.41 -10.91 10.90
C SER A 254 -15.93 -11.29 10.91
N TRP A 255 -15.14 -10.57 11.71
CA TRP A 255 -13.75 -10.89 11.94
C TRP A 255 -13.38 -10.64 13.40
N ARG A 256 -12.34 -11.34 13.84
CA ARG A 256 -11.70 -11.12 15.14
C ARG A 256 -10.25 -11.59 15.06
N GLY A 257 -9.38 -10.94 15.79
CA GLY A 257 -7.98 -11.32 15.81
C GLY A 257 -7.19 -10.65 16.91
N LEU A 258 -5.95 -11.03 16.98
CA LEU A 258 -4.95 -10.47 17.86
C LEU A 258 -3.63 -10.26 17.10
N ALA A 259 -2.87 -9.26 17.54
CA ALA A 259 -1.53 -9.01 17.07
C ALA A 259 -0.63 -8.69 18.27
N PHE A 260 0.61 -9.21 18.25
CA PHE A 260 1.62 -8.95 19.27
C PHE A 260 3.00 -8.77 18.62
N PHE A 261 3.65 -7.64 18.89
CA PHE A 261 4.90 -7.26 18.27
C PHE A 261 5.96 -6.88 19.33
N PRO A 262 6.73 -7.86 19.86
CA PRO A 262 7.85 -7.60 20.75
C PRO A 262 9.07 -7.11 19.97
N ARG A 263 9.81 -6.17 20.57
CA ARG A 263 11.13 -5.72 20.12
C ARG A 263 12.05 -5.56 21.30
N LEU A 264 13.26 -6.06 21.13
CA LEU A 264 14.33 -5.99 22.12
C LEU A 264 15.57 -5.43 21.42
N SER A 265 16.26 -4.53 22.08
CA SER A 265 17.50 -3.94 21.55
C SER A 265 18.53 -3.88 22.67
N TRP A 266 19.70 -4.46 22.44
CA TRP A 266 20.84 -4.42 23.34
C TRP A 266 21.93 -3.55 22.74
N LYS A 267 22.43 -2.62 23.54
CA LYS A 267 23.65 -1.89 23.23
C LYS A 267 24.80 -2.58 23.95
N LEU A 268 25.71 -3.18 23.18
CA LEU A 268 26.85 -3.93 23.69
C LEU A 268 27.98 -2.98 24.13
N ASP A 269 28.88 -3.45 25.00
CA ASP A 269 29.99 -2.65 25.54
C ASP A 269 30.98 -2.18 24.50
N ASN A 270 31.15 -2.93 23.39
CA ASN A 270 31.97 -2.56 22.25
C ASN A 270 31.31 -1.50 21.32
N GLY A 271 30.09 -1.07 21.67
CA GLY A 271 29.29 -0.09 20.90
C GLY A 271 28.48 -0.68 19.76
N ASP A 272 28.46 -2.01 19.58
CA ASP A 272 27.58 -2.70 18.67
C ASP A 272 26.14 -2.71 19.20
N GLU A 273 25.18 -2.92 18.31
CA GLU A 273 23.76 -3.05 18.66
C GLU A 273 23.22 -4.38 18.15
N LEU A 274 22.57 -5.13 19.04
CA LEU A 274 21.83 -6.34 18.70
C LEU A 274 20.34 -6.07 18.88
N ASN A 275 19.57 -6.22 17.80
CA ASN A 275 18.13 -6.02 17.79
C ASN A 275 17.42 -7.34 17.48
N LEU A 276 16.44 -7.70 18.30
CA LEU A 276 15.52 -8.80 18.07
C LEU A 276 14.11 -8.21 17.92
N GLN A 277 13.46 -8.49 16.81
CA GLN A 277 12.08 -8.11 16.61
C GLN A 277 11.25 -9.33 16.22
N GLY A 278 10.06 -9.42 16.79
CA GLY A 278 9.11 -10.48 16.53
C GLY A 278 7.75 -9.93 16.15
N GLY A 279 6.90 -10.80 15.64
CA GLY A 279 5.51 -10.51 15.40
C GLY A 279 4.70 -11.80 15.32
N VAL A 280 3.57 -11.82 16.01
CA VAL A 280 2.55 -12.85 15.85
C VAL A 280 1.23 -12.16 15.56
N GLN A 281 0.56 -12.62 14.53
CA GLN A 281 -0.78 -12.17 14.18
C GLN A 281 -1.64 -13.41 13.94
N ALA A 282 -2.80 -13.46 14.58
CA ALA A 282 -3.76 -14.54 14.38
C ALA A 282 -5.18 -13.94 14.26
N GLY A 283 -5.97 -14.49 13.35
CA GLY A 283 -7.33 -14.01 13.12
C GLY A 283 -8.23 -15.08 12.54
N ARG A 284 -9.53 -14.87 12.74
CA ARG A 284 -10.59 -15.61 12.08
C ARG A 284 -11.55 -14.62 11.45
N SER A 285 -12.03 -14.95 10.28
CA SER A 285 -13.07 -14.20 9.59
C SER A 285 -14.09 -15.16 9.00
N GLY A 286 -15.29 -14.68 8.78
CA GLY A 286 -16.32 -15.41 8.06
C GLY A 286 -17.17 -14.42 7.28
N TRP A 287 -17.53 -14.80 6.08
CA TRP A 287 -18.41 -14.06 5.21
C TRP A 287 -19.51 -14.95 4.69
N SER A 288 -20.73 -14.45 4.61
CA SER A 288 -21.85 -15.11 3.93
C SER A 288 -22.62 -14.08 3.11
N GLY A 289 -23.16 -14.50 1.99
CA GLY A 289 -23.98 -13.64 1.15
C GLY A 289 -24.86 -14.41 0.20
N MET A 290 -25.89 -13.73 -0.25
CA MET A 290 -26.84 -14.25 -1.24
C MET A 290 -27.02 -13.25 -2.37
N SER A 291 -27.27 -13.75 -3.56
CA SER A 291 -27.76 -12.91 -4.64
C SER A 291 -29.03 -13.49 -5.25
N HIS A 292 -29.83 -12.57 -5.68
CA HIS A 292 -31.00 -12.86 -6.52
C HIS A 292 -30.98 -11.98 -7.75
N THR A 293 -31.42 -12.52 -8.88
CA THR A 293 -31.48 -11.77 -10.10
C THR A 293 -32.76 -11.98 -10.85
N ASP A 294 -33.22 -10.92 -11.45
CA ASP A 294 -34.41 -10.84 -12.27
C ASP A 294 -34.01 -10.68 -13.75
N ASN A 295 -34.43 -11.57 -14.65
CA ASN A 295 -34.38 -11.39 -16.09
C ASN A 295 -35.54 -10.49 -16.50
N LEU A 296 -35.21 -9.39 -17.14
CA LEU A 296 -36.18 -8.41 -17.58
C LEU A 296 -36.52 -8.58 -19.07
N VAL A 297 -35.54 -8.91 -19.89
CA VAL A 297 -35.68 -9.07 -21.34
C VAL A 297 -34.87 -10.29 -21.81
N GLY A 298 -35.47 -11.10 -22.67
CA GLY A 298 -34.85 -12.21 -23.37
C GLY A 298 -34.44 -13.41 -22.47
N ALA A 299 -34.02 -14.48 -23.13
CA ALA A 299 -33.49 -15.67 -22.48
C ALA A 299 -31.96 -15.57 -22.36
N TRP A 300 -31.43 -16.11 -21.27
CA TRP A 300 -29.97 -16.18 -21.00
C TRP A 300 -29.47 -17.61 -21.26
N PRO A 301 -28.18 -17.78 -21.64
CA PRO A 301 -27.63 -19.11 -21.88
C PRO A 301 -27.77 -20.03 -20.65
N ALA A 302 -28.14 -21.28 -20.86
CA ALA A 302 -28.25 -22.28 -19.84
C ALA A 302 -26.87 -22.83 -19.39
N PRO A 303 -26.71 -23.23 -18.12
CA PRO A 303 -27.65 -23.11 -17.01
C PRO A 303 -27.73 -21.68 -16.48
N ASP A 304 -28.93 -21.24 -16.28
CA ASP A 304 -29.24 -19.87 -15.95
C ASP A 304 -29.53 -19.76 -14.43
N TYR A 305 -28.47 -19.71 -13.61
CA TYR A 305 -28.60 -19.69 -12.15
C TYR A 305 -29.05 -18.33 -11.63
N THR A 306 -30.25 -18.21 -11.11
CA THR A 306 -30.88 -16.99 -10.61
C THR A 306 -30.65 -16.72 -9.16
N GLY A 307 -30.40 -17.77 -8.40
CA GLY A 307 -30.09 -17.73 -6.99
C GLY A 307 -28.64 -18.12 -6.72
N TYR A 308 -28.04 -17.45 -5.78
CA TYR A 308 -26.72 -17.79 -5.26
C TYR A 308 -26.70 -17.61 -3.76
N PHE A 309 -26.09 -18.57 -3.06
CA PHE A 309 -25.69 -18.44 -1.67
C PHE A 309 -24.23 -18.84 -1.51
N GLY A 310 -23.45 -18.04 -0.78
CA GLY A 310 -22.05 -18.33 -0.50
C GLY A 310 -21.69 -18.13 0.96
N ARG A 311 -20.75 -18.92 1.47
CA ARG A 311 -20.19 -18.81 2.82
C ARG A 311 -18.70 -19.10 2.80
N ASN A 312 -17.89 -18.22 3.40
CA ASN A 312 -16.43 -18.30 3.37
C ASN A 312 -15.84 -18.06 4.77
N PRO A 313 -15.80 -19.05 5.69
CA PRO A 313 -15.01 -18.93 6.90
C PRO A 313 -13.52 -19.10 6.60
N ALA A 314 -12.69 -18.34 7.32
CA ALA A 314 -11.26 -18.41 7.16
C ALA A 314 -10.52 -18.18 8.48
N SER A 315 -9.36 -18.78 8.61
CA SER A 315 -8.42 -18.53 9.70
C SER A 315 -7.03 -18.25 9.17
N GLN A 316 -6.34 -17.32 9.80
CA GLN A 316 -4.96 -16.99 9.46
C GLN A 316 -4.10 -16.91 10.70
N MET A 317 -2.88 -17.37 10.59
CA MET A 317 -1.85 -17.21 11.59
C MET A 317 -0.51 -16.89 10.91
N MET A 318 0.18 -15.89 11.40
CA MET A 318 1.50 -15.50 10.95
C MET A 318 2.41 -15.31 12.15
N ALA A 319 3.64 -15.78 12.05
CA ALA A 319 4.72 -15.50 12.99
C ALA A 319 5.97 -15.06 12.23
N ARG A 320 6.63 -14.01 12.71
CA ARG A 320 7.91 -13.51 12.19
C ARG A 320 8.89 -13.31 13.34
N GLY A 321 10.14 -13.66 13.08
CA GLY A 321 11.29 -13.31 13.91
C GLY A 321 12.40 -12.74 13.05
N GLU A 322 13.08 -11.72 13.53
CA GLU A 322 14.25 -11.12 12.87
C GLU A 322 15.29 -10.76 13.91
N ILE A 323 16.55 -11.12 13.63
CA ILE A 323 17.72 -10.70 14.37
C ILE A 323 18.51 -9.76 13.48
N ASN A 324 18.85 -8.58 14.01
CA ASN A 324 19.64 -7.57 13.32
C ASN A 324 20.84 -7.20 14.19
N TRP A 325 22.03 -7.28 13.64
CA TRP A 325 23.29 -6.88 14.27
C TRP A 325 23.90 -5.72 13.52
N VAL A 326 24.21 -4.67 14.27
CA VAL A 326 24.83 -3.45 13.77
C VAL A 326 26.17 -3.29 14.45
N ALA A 327 27.24 -3.29 13.68
CA ALA A 327 28.62 -3.24 14.15
C ALA A 327 29.45 -2.18 13.45
N LYS A 328 30.49 -1.70 14.16
CA LYS A 328 31.52 -0.86 13.56
C LYS A 328 32.63 -1.74 13.01
N LEU A 329 32.90 -1.66 11.71
CA LEU A 329 33.88 -2.51 11.03
C LEU A 329 34.70 -1.68 10.03
N GLY A 330 36.02 -1.72 10.12
CA GLY A 330 36.93 -1.13 9.12
C GLY A 330 36.69 0.35 8.85
N GLY A 331 36.31 1.14 9.88
CA GLY A 331 35.99 2.57 9.73
C GLY A 331 34.62 2.86 9.11
N GLY A 332 33.82 1.84 8.89
CA GLY A 332 32.43 1.92 8.44
C GLY A 332 31.46 1.27 9.43
N LYS A 333 30.21 1.13 9.01
CA LYS A 333 29.13 0.48 9.75
C LYS A 333 28.61 -0.71 8.94
N LEU A 334 28.62 -1.88 9.55
CA LEU A 334 28.00 -3.09 9.03
C LEU A 334 26.62 -3.27 9.71
N ASP A 335 25.59 -3.48 8.93
CA ASP A 335 24.22 -3.77 9.37
C ASP A 335 23.79 -5.09 8.72
N THR A 336 23.57 -6.12 9.50
CA THR A 336 23.18 -7.46 9.00
C THR A 336 21.92 -7.93 9.67
N SER A 337 21.06 -8.61 8.93
CA SER A 337 19.85 -9.20 9.49
C SER A 337 19.57 -10.59 8.94
N ALA A 338 19.00 -11.43 9.79
CA ALA A 338 18.43 -12.73 9.43
C ALA A 338 16.98 -12.78 9.89
N SER A 339 16.08 -13.21 9.02
CA SER A 339 14.65 -13.30 9.29
C SER A 339 14.08 -14.67 8.99
N LEU A 340 13.09 -15.07 9.78
CA LEU A 340 12.25 -16.24 9.58
C LEU A 340 10.79 -15.82 9.67
N GLU A 341 10.01 -16.19 8.66
CA GLU A 341 8.58 -15.95 8.63
C GLU A 341 7.84 -17.26 8.37
N ARG A 342 6.74 -17.46 9.07
CA ARG A 342 5.84 -18.59 8.87
C ARG A 342 4.40 -18.12 8.87
N SER A 343 3.63 -18.54 7.87
CA SER A 343 2.20 -18.30 7.82
C SER A 343 1.41 -19.59 7.56
N ARG A 344 0.20 -19.62 8.08
CA ARG A 344 -0.80 -20.65 7.84
C ARG A 344 -2.13 -19.97 7.62
N ASN A 345 -2.74 -20.23 6.47
CA ASN A 345 -4.06 -19.74 6.11
C ASN A 345 -4.95 -20.95 5.79
N GLU A 346 -6.10 -21.02 6.42
CA GLU A 346 -7.14 -22.01 6.17
C GLU A 346 -8.39 -21.27 5.73
N GLY A 347 -9.03 -21.76 4.69
CA GLY A 347 -10.26 -21.17 4.18
C GLY A 347 -11.17 -22.28 3.65
N GLU A 348 -12.41 -22.23 4.05
CA GLU A 348 -13.48 -23.01 3.47
C GLU A 348 -14.31 -22.09 2.58
N GLN A 349 -14.78 -22.57 1.47
CA GLN A 349 -15.67 -21.84 0.59
C GLN A 349 -16.81 -22.76 0.15
N PHE A 350 -17.99 -22.37 0.51
CA PHE A 350 -19.21 -23.02 0.09
C PHE A 350 -19.97 -22.11 -0.86
N ASN A 351 -20.36 -22.62 -2.02
CA ASN A 351 -21.16 -21.89 -2.99
C ASN A 351 -22.28 -22.80 -3.51
N ASP A 352 -23.48 -22.30 -3.44
CA ASP A 352 -24.68 -22.96 -3.91
C ASP A 352 -25.39 -22.07 -4.93
N TYR A 353 -25.70 -22.62 -6.08
CA TYR A 353 -26.30 -21.94 -7.22
C TYR A 353 -27.55 -22.69 -7.68
N VAL A 354 -28.62 -21.97 -7.98
CA VAL A 354 -29.89 -22.54 -8.40
C VAL A 354 -30.50 -21.74 -9.53
N THR A 355 -31.09 -22.44 -10.54
CA THR A 355 -31.91 -21.81 -11.59
C THR A 355 -33.25 -21.33 -11.04
N GLY A 356 -33.94 -20.42 -11.75
CA GLY A 356 -35.20 -19.83 -11.29
C GLY A 356 -36.36 -20.83 -11.15
N ASP A 357 -36.34 -21.90 -11.92
CA ASP A 357 -37.28 -23.02 -11.84
C ASP A 357 -36.84 -24.10 -10.85
N GLY A 358 -35.65 -23.98 -10.27
CA GLY A 358 -35.07 -24.98 -9.38
C GLY A 358 -34.63 -26.28 -10.07
N ALA A 359 -34.68 -26.36 -11.39
CA ALA A 359 -34.39 -27.58 -12.13
C ALA A 359 -32.91 -27.90 -12.20
N HIS A 360 -32.04 -26.88 -12.12
CA HIS A 360 -30.60 -27.06 -12.14
C HIS A 360 -29.94 -26.43 -10.93
N THR A 361 -29.02 -27.17 -10.34
CA THR A 361 -28.22 -26.76 -9.17
C THR A 361 -26.75 -26.98 -9.43
N LEU A 362 -25.90 -26.12 -8.85
CA LEU A 362 -24.47 -26.33 -8.81
C LEU A 362 -23.96 -26.00 -7.42
N ARG A 363 -23.47 -27.01 -6.74
CA ARG A 363 -22.80 -26.84 -5.43
C ARG A 363 -21.30 -27.03 -5.59
N ARG A 364 -20.54 -26.11 -5.00
CA ARG A 364 -19.09 -26.13 -4.95
C ARG A 364 -18.62 -25.92 -3.52
N ASP A 365 -17.90 -26.87 -2.99
CA ASP A 365 -17.24 -26.78 -1.70
C ASP A 365 -15.71 -26.80 -1.95
N TRP A 366 -14.99 -25.88 -1.35
CA TRP A 366 -13.54 -25.81 -1.41
C TRP A 366 -12.95 -25.67 -0.01
N ASP A 367 -12.02 -26.54 0.31
CA ASP A 367 -11.18 -26.42 1.48
C ASP A 367 -9.76 -26.11 1.03
N THR A 368 -9.23 -24.99 1.47
CA THR A 368 -7.89 -24.55 1.09
C THR A 368 -7.02 -24.41 2.33
N LEU A 369 -5.86 -25.03 2.32
CA LEU A 369 -4.83 -24.89 3.31
C LEU A 369 -3.55 -24.39 2.65
N THR A 370 -3.11 -23.18 3.00
CA THR A 370 -1.84 -22.61 2.54
C THR A 370 -0.88 -22.47 3.71
N ARG A 371 0.30 -23.04 3.61
CA ARG A 371 1.43 -22.84 4.52
C ARG A 371 2.55 -22.16 3.76
N ALA A 372 3.16 -21.15 4.35
CA ALA A 372 4.34 -20.54 3.77
C ALA A 372 5.44 -20.39 4.82
N VAL A 373 6.68 -20.61 4.39
CA VAL A 373 7.89 -20.36 5.19
C VAL A 373 8.85 -19.55 4.33
N ARG A 374 9.35 -18.45 4.90
CA ARG A 374 10.34 -17.59 4.24
C ARG A 374 11.54 -17.38 5.15
N TYR A 375 12.72 -17.56 4.59
CA TYR A 375 14.01 -17.22 5.18
C TYR A 375 14.57 -16.02 4.44
N GLY A 376 15.13 -15.05 5.16
CA GLY A 376 15.75 -13.87 4.59
C GLY A 376 17.10 -13.59 5.26
N LEU A 377 18.06 -13.15 4.45
CA LEU A 377 19.36 -12.65 4.88
C LEU A 377 19.64 -11.34 4.18
N ARG A 378 20.14 -10.35 4.90
CA ARG A 378 20.53 -9.05 4.38
C ARG A 378 21.80 -8.57 5.06
N GLY A 379 22.69 -8.00 4.26
CA GLY A 379 23.88 -7.31 4.74
C GLY A 379 24.04 -5.97 4.04
N LYS A 380 24.31 -4.91 4.80
CA LYS A 380 24.60 -3.55 4.31
C LYS A 380 25.87 -3.05 4.98
N TYR A 381 26.79 -2.55 4.18
CA TYR A 381 27.99 -1.87 4.66
C TYR A 381 27.99 -0.42 4.19
N THR A 382 28.21 0.52 5.10
CA THR A 382 28.28 1.95 4.81
C THR A 382 29.59 2.53 5.29
N ARG A 383 30.22 3.35 4.47
CA ARG A 383 31.48 4.01 4.83
C ARG A 383 31.60 5.34 4.10
N SER A 384 32.08 6.37 4.80
CA SER A 384 32.56 7.59 4.15
C SER A 384 33.97 7.32 3.61
N LEU A 385 34.12 7.46 2.29
CA LEU A 385 35.41 7.34 1.57
C LEU A 385 35.67 8.68 0.95
N PHE A 386 36.92 9.16 1.02
CA PHE A 386 37.33 10.44 0.49
C PHE A 386 36.49 11.63 1.02
N ASP A 387 36.82 12.84 0.61
CA ASP A 387 36.03 14.01 0.99
C ASP A 387 34.76 14.09 0.14
N GLY A 388 33.63 14.11 0.80
CA GLY A 388 32.30 14.27 0.17
C GLY A 388 31.64 13.00 -0.34
N HIS A 389 32.24 11.80 -0.20
CA HIS A 389 31.70 10.54 -0.67
C HIS A 389 31.10 9.71 0.49
N ALA A 390 29.88 9.21 0.30
CA ALA A 390 29.21 8.28 1.23
C ALA A 390 28.83 6.99 0.49
N LEU A 391 29.72 6.01 0.54
CA LEU A 391 29.54 4.71 -0.10
C LEU A 391 28.63 3.82 0.74
N ALA A 392 27.69 3.14 0.09
CA ALA A 392 26.93 2.04 0.67
C ALA A 392 26.84 0.88 -0.32
N THR A 393 26.97 -0.34 0.18
CA THR A 393 26.81 -1.56 -0.60
C THR A 393 26.07 -2.61 0.19
N GLY A 394 25.40 -3.55 -0.48
CA GLY A 394 24.69 -4.60 0.20
C GLY A 394 24.38 -5.81 -0.65
N LEU A 395 24.09 -6.88 0.07
CA LEU A 395 23.68 -8.18 -0.47
C LEU A 395 22.38 -8.63 0.23
N GLU A 396 21.48 -9.22 -0.52
CA GLU A 396 20.23 -9.76 -0.02
C GLU A 396 19.96 -11.12 -0.64
N ALA A 397 19.42 -12.03 0.16
CA ALA A 397 18.94 -13.32 -0.30
C ALA A 397 17.66 -13.70 0.45
N SER A 398 16.69 -14.26 -0.24
CA SER A 398 15.51 -14.83 0.42
C SER A 398 15.00 -16.06 -0.33
N ILE A 399 14.50 -17.01 0.44
CA ILE A 399 13.87 -18.24 -0.07
C ILE A 399 12.51 -18.34 0.60
N GLN A 400 11.46 -18.42 -0.21
CA GLN A 400 10.09 -18.65 0.23
C GLN A 400 9.60 -19.97 -0.36
N ARG A 401 9.02 -20.82 0.47
CA ARG A 401 8.33 -22.05 0.08
C ARG A 401 6.87 -21.91 0.49
N ASN A 402 5.99 -22.17 -0.42
CA ASN A 402 4.56 -22.28 -0.17
C ASN A 402 4.16 -23.75 -0.38
N ASP A 403 3.20 -24.20 0.40
CA ASP A 403 2.55 -25.51 0.32
C ASP A 403 1.03 -25.17 0.38
N GLU A 404 0.34 -25.35 -0.73
CA GLU A 404 -1.09 -25.15 -0.84
C GLU A 404 -1.76 -26.44 -1.25
N THR A 405 -2.69 -26.90 -0.43
CA THR A 405 -3.61 -28.00 -0.74
C THR A 405 -5.01 -27.42 -0.87
N ARG A 406 -5.70 -27.76 -1.95
CA ARG A 406 -7.09 -27.42 -2.18
C ARG A 406 -7.88 -28.69 -2.48
N ASP A 407 -8.86 -28.97 -1.65
CA ASP A 407 -9.87 -30.00 -1.88
C ASP A 407 -11.09 -29.33 -2.48
N ARG A 408 -11.56 -29.80 -3.63
CA ARG A 408 -12.72 -29.27 -4.34
C ARG A 408 -13.74 -30.39 -4.55
N LEU A 409 -14.90 -30.22 -3.95
CA LEU A 409 -16.08 -31.04 -4.20
C LEU A 409 -17.07 -30.26 -5.05
N GLU A 410 -17.41 -30.78 -6.22
CA GLU A 410 -18.42 -30.20 -7.11
C GLU A 410 -19.53 -31.19 -7.36
N ARG A 411 -20.77 -30.75 -7.21
CA ARG A 411 -21.97 -31.49 -7.58
C ARG A 411 -22.85 -30.63 -8.48
N ARG A 412 -23.26 -31.21 -9.60
CA ARG A 412 -24.23 -30.59 -10.53
C ARG A 412 -25.49 -31.42 -10.55
N ASP A 413 -26.62 -30.76 -10.30
CA ASP A 413 -27.92 -31.41 -10.21
C ASP A 413 -27.89 -32.62 -9.24
N ASP A 414 -28.48 -33.75 -9.59
CA ASP A 414 -28.44 -34.99 -8.84
C ASP A 414 -27.29 -35.92 -9.24
N ALA A 415 -26.31 -35.40 -10.02
CA ALA A 415 -25.16 -36.19 -10.42
C ALA A 415 -24.20 -36.49 -9.25
N ASP A 416 -23.40 -37.53 -9.40
CA ASP A 416 -22.35 -37.86 -8.44
C ASP A 416 -21.38 -36.70 -8.28
N ALA A 417 -20.95 -36.48 -7.04
CA ALA A 417 -20.01 -35.42 -6.73
C ALA A 417 -18.63 -35.73 -7.34
N THR A 418 -18.04 -34.74 -7.99
CA THR A 418 -16.65 -34.78 -8.44
C THR A 418 -15.75 -34.23 -7.33
N ASP A 419 -14.81 -35.05 -6.86
CA ASP A 419 -13.82 -34.68 -5.85
C ASP A 419 -12.44 -34.55 -6.50
N VAL A 420 -11.80 -33.39 -6.31
CA VAL A 420 -10.49 -33.08 -6.91
C VAL A 420 -9.58 -32.45 -5.85
N VAL A 421 -8.48 -33.14 -5.55
CA VAL A 421 -7.43 -32.62 -4.68
C VAL A 421 -6.30 -32.02 -5.52
N GLU A 422 -6.11 -30.72 -5.39
CA GLU A 422 -5.04 -29.98 -6.06
C GLU A 422 -3.93 -29.65 -5.05
N ARG A 423 -2.69 -29.85 -5.45
CA ARG A 423 -1.50 -29.43 -4.67
C ARG A 423 -0.68 -28.46 -5.48
N PHE A 424 -0.14 -27.44 -4.81
CA PHE A 424 0.65 -26.41 -5.43
C PHE A 424 1.75 -25.95 -4.48
N ASP A 425 3.01 -26.29 -4.79
CA ASP A 425 4.16 -26.12 -3.91
C ASP A 425 5.24 -25.21 -4.52
N PRO A 426 4.95 -23.93 -4.82
CA PRO A 426 5.91 -23.04 -5.44
C PRO A 426 7.04 -22.65 -4.48
N ARG A 427 8.25 -22.61 -5.04
CA ARG A 427 9.43 -22.06 -4.40
C ARG A 427 9.85 -20.78 -5.09
N ILE A 428 10.05 -19.72 -4.32
CA ILE A 428 10.49 -18.42 -4.83
C ILE A 428 11.84 -18.10 -4.19
N MET A 429 12.85 -17.87 -5.02
CA MET A 429 14.17 -17.41 -4.60
C MET A 429 14.40 -15.99 -5.12
N ARG A 430 14.94 -15.14 -4.26
CA ARG A 430 15.32 -13.77 -4.62
C ARG A 430 16.73 -13.49 -4.15
N TYR A 431 17.50 -12.87 -5.02
CA TYR A 431 18.87 -12.44 -4.75
C TYR A 431 19.01 -10.99 -5.21
N ALA A 432 19.75 -10.20 -4.44
CA ALA A 432 20.11 -8.87 -4.87
C ALA A 432 21.53 -8.51 -4.41
N ALA A 433 22.21 -7.74 -5.26
CA ALA A 433 23.46 -7.10 -4.95
C ALA A 433 23.36 -5.65 -5.41
N TRP A 434 23.84 -4.71 -4.57
CA TRP A 434 23.75 -3.30 -4.89
C TRP A 434 24.94 -2.51 -4.34
N ALA A 435 25.20 -1.39 -4.99
CA ALA A 435 26.17 -0.41 -4.56
C ALA A 435 25.66 1.00 -4.90
N GLN A 436 25.98 1.96 -4.05
CA GLN A 436 25.63 3.36 -4.25
C GLN A 436 26.67 4.27 -3.63
N ASP A 437 26.83 5.44 -4.22
CA ASP A 437 27.65 6.53 -3.69
C ASP A 437 26.85 7.83 -3.72
N GLU A 438 26.82 8.53 -2.61
CA GLU A 438 26.28 9.88 -2.52
C GLU A 438 27.46 10.85 -2.41
N TRP A 439 27.69 11.61 -3.47
CA TRP A 439 28.83 12.50 -3.62
C TRP A 439 28.43 13.97 -3.54
N SER A 440 28.92 14.68 -2.54
CA SER A 440 28.75 16.12 -2.39
C SER A 440 29.89 16.85 -3.16
N LEU A 441 29.63 17.20 -4.42
CA LEU A 441 30.56 17.95 -5.28
C LEU A 441 30.87 19.33 -4.72
N THR A 442 29.84 20.00 -4.18
CA THR A 442 29.92 21.29 -3.51
C THR A 442 28.87 21.36 -2.40
N PRO A 443 28.90 22.37 -1.51
CA PRO A 443 27.81 22.55 -0.52
C PRO A 443 26.41 22.74 -1.12
N ARG A 444 26.34 23.04 -2.43
CA ARG A 444 25.09 23.28 -3.16
C ARG A 444 24.74 22.19 -4.17
N TRP A 445 25.68 21.35 -4.54
CA TRP A 445 25.48 20.34 -5.58
C TRP A 445 25.91 18.97 -5.10
N SER A 446 25.00 18.04 -5.09
CA SER A 446 25.26 16.64 -4.79
C SER A 446 24.73 15.74 -5.90
N VAL A 447 25.39 14.61 -6.07
CA VAL A 447 25.06 13.56 -7.04
C VAL A 447 24.98 12.23 -6.31
N TYR A 448 24.00 11.44 -6.66
CA TYR A 448 23.83 10.06 -6.23
C TYR A 448 23.97 9.15 -7.43
N LEU A 449 24.84 8.18 -7.33
CA LEU A 449 25.06 7.12 -8.31
C LEU A 449 24.80 5.78 -7.64
N GLY A 450 23.94 4.97 -8.23
CA GLY A 450 23.63 3.66 -7.69
C GLY A 450 23.34 2.64 -8.77
N THR A 451 23.54 1.40 -8.44
CA THR A 451 23.12 0.27 -9.27
C THR A 451 22.67 -0.88 -8.39
N ARG A 452 21.65 -1.58 -8.85
CA ARG A 452 21.14 -2.79 -8.19
C ARG A 452 20.87 -3.87 -9.22
N TRP A 453 21.41 -5.03 -8.96
CA TRP A 453 21.08 -6.25 -9.66
C TRP A 453 20.13 -7.07 -8.80
N GLU A 454 19.03 -7.52 -9.38
CA GLU A 454 18.05 -8.40 -8.72
C GLU A 454 17.75 -9.60 -9.62
N ALA A 455 17.69 -10.77 -9.01
CA ALA A 455 17.24 -12.00 -9.67
C ALA A 455 16.09 -12.62 -8.87
N ILE A 456 15.07 -13.05 -9.60
CA ILE A 456 13.91 -13.76 -9.07
C ILE A 456 13.79 -15.07 -9.83
N GLU A 457 13.73 -16.16 -9.11
CA GLU A 457 13.45 -17.49 -9.65
C GLU A 457 12.21 -18.04 -8.95
N THR A 458 11.20 -18.36 -9.73
CA THR A 458 9.97 -19.02 -9.28
C THR A 458 9.93 -20.40 -9.90
N ASP A 459 9.89 -21.41 -9.06
CA ASP A 459 9.84 -22.83 -9.45
C ASP A 459 8.55 -23.42 -8.91
N SER A 460 7.75 -24.04 -9.76
CA SER A 460 6.52 -24.73 -9.43
C SER A 460 6.39 -25.99 -10.26
N ASP A 461 5.54 -26.93 -9.86
CA ASP A 461 5.37 -28.23 -10.55
C ASP A 461 5.02 -28.07 -12.04
N ALA A 462 4.38 -26.96 -12.41
CA ALA A 462 3.94 -26.71 -13.77
C ALA A 462 4.95 -25.91 -14.62
N ALA A 463 5.84 -25.13 -14.01
CA ALA A 463 6.74 -24.24 -14.76
C ALA A 463 7.83 -23.61 -13.90
N ARG A 464 8.92 -23.23 -14.54
CA ARG A 464 10.03 -22.46 -13.96
C ARG A 464 10.16 -21.12 -14.66
N SER A 465 10.07 -20.05 -13.89
CA SER A 465 10.29 -18.68 -14.38
C SER A 465 11.54 -18.10 -13.76
N ARG A 466 12.38 -17.49 -14.58
CA ARG A 466 13.58 -16.75 -14.15
C ARG A 466 13.61 -15.37 -14.74
N ALA A 467 13.87 -14.39 -13.89
CA ALA A 467 14.09 -13.01 -14.31
C ALA A 467 15.28 -12.42 -13.57
N ALA A 468 16.11 -11.68 -14.30
CA ALA A 468 17.20 -10.90 -13.72
C ALA A 468 17.17 -9.47 -14.31
N VAL A 469 17.27 -8.47 -13.45
CA VAL A 469 17.21 -7.07 -13.84
C VAL A 469 18.38 -6.30 -13.24
N LEU A 470 19.10 -5.57 -14.08
CA LEU A 470 20.07 -4.57 -13.64
C LEU A 470 19.41 -3.19 -13.72
N SER A 471 19.42 -2.48 -12.61
CA SER A 471 18.72 -1.21 -12.41
C SER A 471 19.71 -0.10 -12.01
N PRO A 472 20.27 0.65 -12.97
CA PRO A 472 21.05 1.84 -12.68
C PRO A 472 20.16 3.00 -12.21
N VAL A 473 20.72 3.83 -11.33
CA VAL A 473 20.08 5.02 -10.77
C VAL A 473 21.10 6.17 -10.78
N VAL A 474 20.70 7.30 -11.31
CA VAL A 474 21.45 8.55 -11.25
C VAL A 474 20.52 9.64 -10.74
N GLN A 475 20.88 10.31 -9.65
CA GLN A 475 20.11 11.45 -9.14
C GLN A 475 21.03 12.62 -8.85
N THR A 476 20.50 13.83 -8.93
CA THR A 476 21.24 15.03 -8.55
C THR A 476 20.33 16.03 -7.86
N LEU A 477 20.88 16.72 -6.88
CA LEU A 477 20.28 17.82 -6.15
C LEU A 477 21.14 19.07 -6.30
N TYR A 478 20.53 20.15 -6.78
CA TYR A 478 21.17 21.46 -6.88
C TYR A 478 20.40 22.50 -6.07
N LYS A 479 21.02 23.02 -5.00
CA LYS A 479 20.50 24.11 -4.16
C LYS A 479 20.76 25.45 -4.84
N LEU A 480 19.71 26.14 -5.25
CA LEU A 480 19.80 27.42 -5.96
C LEU A 480 20.38 28.52 -5.06
N PRO A 481 21.15 29.45 -5.61
CA PRO A 481 21.68 30.61 -4.88
C PRO A 481 20.56 31.48 -4.30
N GLY A 482 20.88 32.17 -3.20
CA GLY A 482 19.98 33.12 -2.53
C GLY A 482 19.22 32.54 -1.35
N ALA A 483 18.47 33.41 -0.64
CA ALA A 483 17.62 33.03 0.48
C ALA A 483 16.40 32.26 0.01
N GLY A 484 15.85 31.35 0.84
CA GLY A 484 14.56 30.73 0.60
C GLY A 484 14.58 29.24 0.26
N GLY A 485 15.71 28.53 0.50
CA GLY A 485 15.73 27.05 0.46
C GLY A 485 15.23 26.46 -0.85
N ARG A 486 15.50 27.09 -2.00
CA ARG A 486 15.06 26.65 -3.32
C ARG A 486 16.03 25.63 -3.90
N GLN A 487 15.51 24.59 -4.54
CA GLN A 487 16.32 23.53 -5.11
C GLN A 487 15.69 22.85 -6.32
N LEU A 488 16.53 22.25 -7.13
CA LEU A 488 16.17 21.43 -8.29
C LEU A 488 16.65 20.00 -8.06
N ARG A 489 15.85 19.04 -8.47
CA ARG A 489 16.19 17.61 -8.49
C ARG A 489 15.95 17.04 -9.87
N LEU A 490 16.85 16.15 -10.26
CA LEU A 490 16.71 15.29 -11.44
C LEU A 490 17.02 13.86 -11.01
N ALA A 491 16.21 12.90 -11.46
CA ALA A 491 16.50 11.48 -11.30
C ALA A 491 16.26 10.72 -12.60
N LEU A 492 17.20 9.83 -12.92
CA LEU A 492 17.12 8.86 -14.00
C LEU A 492 17.15 7.47 -13.36
N THR A 493 16.15 6.65 -13.65
CA THR A 493 15.98 5.36 -12.98
C THR A 493 15.54 4.27 -13.95
N ARG A 494 15.99 3.05 -13.71
CA ARG A 494 15.41 1.85 -14.32
C ARG A 494 14.81 1.01 -13.21
N THR A 495 13.52 0.72 -13.34
CA THR A 495 12.72 -0.05 -12.38
C THR A 495 11.98 -1.18 -13.11
N TYR A 496 11.39 -2.11 -12.38
CA TYR A 496 10.63 -3.20 -12.97
C TYR A 496 9.39 -3.54 -12.14
N LYS A 497 8.51 -4.35 -12.70
CA LYS A 497 7.42 -5.02 -11.96
C LYS A 497 7.43 -6.48 -12.33
N ALA A 498 7.70 -7.34 -11.35
CA ALA A 498 7.66 -8.79 -11.54
C ALA A 498 6.21 -9.29 -11.62
N PRO A 499 5.93 -10.33 -12.43
CA PRO A 499 4.66 -11.05 -12.37
C PRO A 499 4.42 -11.60 -10.95
N THR A 500 3.18 -11.66 -10.53
CA THR A 500 2.78 -12.30 -9.27
C THR A 500 2.76 -13.82 -9.41
N LEU A 501 2.78 -14.55 -8.29
CA LEU A 501 2.69 -16.00 -8.30
C LEU A 501 1.42 -16.50 -9.01
N ASP A 502 0.28 -15.85 -8.74
CA ASP A 502 -1.00 -16.19 -9.38
C ASP A 502 -0.97 -15.97 -10.90
N GLN A 503 -0.29 -14.91 -11.35
CA GLN A 503 -0.12 -14.64 -12.78
C GLN A 503 0.79 -15.68 -13.47
N LEU A 504 1.72 -16.28 -12.75
CA LEU A 504 2.62 -17.33 -13.26
C LEU A 504 2.04 -18.74 -13.12
N SER A 505 0.98 -18.94 -12.35
CA SER A 505 0.37 -20.27 -12.14
C SER A 505 -0.42 -20.70 -13.38
N ALA A 506 -0.06 -21.84 -13.97
CA ALA A 506 -0.80 -22.40 -15.10
C ALA A 506 -2.20 -22.93 -14.72
N ARG A 507 -2.55 -22.92 -13.43
CA ARG A 507 -3.82 -23.45 -12.93
C ARG A 507 -4.99 -22.62 -13.44
N ARG A 508 -6.02 -23.30 -13.99
CA ARG A 508 -7.27 -22.69 -14.42
C ARG A 508 -8.27 -22.72 -13.28
N SER A 509 -8.96 -21.60 -13.09
CA SER A 509 -10.13 -21.48 -12.20
C SER A 509 -11.36 -21.30 -13.07
N GLU A 510 -12.28 -22.25 -13.01
CA GLU A 510 -13.49 -22.26 -13.81
C GLU A 510 -14.60 -21.42 -13.19
N ALA A 511 -15.18 -20.55 -13.97
CA ALA A 511 -16.39 -19.85 -13.61
C ALA A 511 -17.58 -20.81 -13.56
N ALA A 512 -18.52 -20.61 -12.63
CA ALA A 512 -19.73 -21.47 -12.57
C ALA A 512 -20.58 -21.33 -13.83
N GLU A 513 -20.60 -20.15 -14.42
CA GLU A 513 -21.08 -19.86 -15.74
C GLU A 513 -20.01 -19.11 -16.49
N ASN A 514 -19.76 -19.51 -17.70
CA ASN A 514 -18.71 -18.91 -18.50
C ASN A 514 -19.30 -17.85 -19.44
N THR A 515 -18.99 -16.60 -19.15
CA THR A 515 -19.43 -15.45 -19.96
C THR A 515 -18.28 -14.46 -20.15
N ARG A 516 -18.46 -13.46 -21.04
CA ARG A 516 -17.50 -12.37 -21.25
C ARG A 516 -17.14 -11.60 -19.96
N PHE A 517 -18.07 -11.51 -19.00
CA PHE A 517 -17.86 -10.83 -17.72
C PHE A 517 -17.59 -11.77 -16.55
N SER A 518 -17.80 -13.06 -16.75
CA SER A 518 -17.55 -14.13 -15.78
C SER A 518 -16.79 -15.27 -16.48
N ALA A 519 -15.60 -14.95 -16.99
CA ALA A 519 -14.74 -15.90 -17.70
C ALA A 519 -13.93 -16.75 -16.72
N ASP A 520 -13.48 -17.89 -17.19
CA ASP A 520 -12.45 -18.67 -16.50
C ASP A 520 -11.16 -17.86 -16.40
N THR A 521 -10.37 -18.11 -15.39
CA THR A 521 -9.08 -17.44 -15.23
C THR A 521 -7.94 -18.45 -15.28
N ALA A 522 -6.87 -18.09 -15.97
CA ALA A 522 -5.64 -18.88 -16.00
C ALA A 522 -4.44 -17.95 -15.90
N GLY A 523 -3.35 -18.39 -15.28
CA GLY A 523 -2.10 -17.64 -15.32
C GLY A 523 -1.28 -18.02 -16.57
N ASN A 524 -0.10 -17.39 -16.68
CA ASN A 524 0.82 -17.58 -17.79
C ASN A 524 2.27 -17.69 -17.28
N PRO A 525 2.86 -18.89 -17.25
CA PRO A 525 4.24 -19.09 -16.82
C PRO A 525 5.29 -18.38 -17.69
N ALA A 526 4.95 -18.02 -18.93
CA ALA A 526 5.87 -17.37 -19.86
C ALA A 526 5.98 -15.84 -19.66
N LEU A 527 5.31 -15.28 -18.65
CA LEU A 527 5.37 -13.85 -18.37
C LEU A 527 6.78 -13.39 -18.04
N ARG A 528 7.16 -12.26 -18.65
CA ARG A 528 8.37 -11.50 -18.35
C ARG A 528 8.03 -10.31 -17.44
N PRO A 529 8.99 -9.84 -16.62
CA PRO A 529 8.81 -8.60 -15.87
C PRO A 529 8.58 -7.40 -16.79
N GLU A 530 7.68 -6.50 -16.40
CA GLU A 530 7.61 -5.16 -16.98
C GLU A 530 8.87 -4.39 -16.62
N LEU A 531 9.49 -3.70 -17.58
CA LEU A 531 10.67 -2.85 -17.37
C LEU A 531 10.29 -1.39 -17.61
N ALA A 532 10.73 -0.49 -16.73
CA ALA A 532 10.42 0.93 -16.84
C ALA A 532 11.67 1.81 -16.74
N ASN A 533 11.93 2.61 -17.77
CA ASN A 533 12.89 3.69 -17.71
C ASN A 533 12.19 4.98 -17.30
N GLY A 534 12.71 5.66 -16.30
CA GLY A 534 12.08 6.80 -15.66
C GLY A 534 12.96 8.05 -15.64
N ILE A 535 12.31 9.20 -15.84
CA ILE A 535 12.86 10.53 -15.65
C ILE A 535 11.95 11.26 -14.69
N ASP A 536 12.51 11.85 -13.62
CA ASP A 536 11.84 12.69 -12.66
C ASP A 536 12.55 14.02 -12.54
N VAL A 537 11.82 15.12 -12.58
CA VAL A 537 12.33 16.49 -12.35
C VAL A 537 11.44 17.12 -11.29
N ALA A 538 12.06 17.80 -10.31
CA ALA A 538 11.30 18.53 -9.30
C ALA A 538 11.97 19.88 -8.98
N TYR A 539 11.13 20.90 -8.80
CA TYR A 539 11.47 22.16 -8.17
C TYR A 539 10.82 22.20 -6.79
N GLU A 540 11.61 22.53 -5.77
CA GLU A 540 11.16 22.63 -4.39
C GLU A 540 11.60 23.96 -3.78
N SER A 541 10.75 24.57 -2.94
CA SER A 541 11.02 25.81 -2.22
C SER A 541 10.57 25.66 -0.78
N PHE A 542 11.49 25.94 0.17
CA PHE A 542 11.30 25.84 1.61
C PHE A 542 11.57 27.23 2.21
N TRP A 543 10.55 28.06 2.41
CA TRP A 543 10.74 29.47 2.81
C TRP A 543 10.58 29.74 4.30
N ALA A 544 9.97 28.81 5.05
CA ALA A 544 9.83 28.88 6.51
C ALA A 544 9.73 27.46 7.11
N PRO A 545 9.91 27.28 8.41
CA PRO A 545 9.71 26.00 9.08
C PRO A 545 8.31 25.43 8.80
N GLY A 546 8.26 24.23 8.22
CA GLY A 546 7.02 23.55 7.82
C GLY A 546 6.34 24.12 6.56
N ALA A 547 6.80 25.24 6.00
CA ALA A 547 6.28 25.83 4.78
C ALA A 547 7.07 25.37 3.54
N MET A 548 6.37 24.82 2.57
CA MET A 548 6.98 24.25 1.38
C MET A 548 6.02 24.29 0.19
N PHE A 549 6.59 24.54 -0.98
CA PHE A 549 5.94 24.36 -2.27
C PHE A 549 6.83 23.50 -3.18
N SER A 550 6.25 22.57 -3.91
CA SER A 550 6.96 21.81 -4.93
C SER A 550 6.11 21.59 -6.17
N VAL A 551 6.80 21.54 -7.31
CA VAL A 551 6.24 21.06 -8.59
C VAL A 551 7.17 19.98 -9.11
N SER A 552 6.61 18.84 -9.48
CA SER A 552 7.38 17.74 -10.06
C SER A 552 6.70 17.18 -11.31
N ALA A 553 7.53 16.80 -12.27
CA ALA A 553 7.12 16.12 -13.48
C ALA A 553 7.86 14.79 -13.59
N ALA A 554 7.14 13.75 -14.02
CA ALA A 554 7.74 12.44 -14.23
C ALA A 554 7.28 11.82 -15.54
N ARG A 555 8.18 11.05 -16.17
CA ARG A 555 7.88 10.20 -17.33
C ARG A 555 8.40 8.79 -17.07
N ARG A 556 7.58 7.80 -17.42
CA ARG A 556 7.96 6.38 -17.43
C ARG A 556 7.69 5.81 -18.82
N SER A 557 8.65 5.10 -19.38
CA SER A 557 8.51 4.28 -20.56
C SER A 557 8.57 2.83 -20.10
N ILE A 558 7.44 2.13 -20.20
CA ILE A 558 7.26 0.75 -19.70
C ILE A 558 7.24 -0.15 -20.91
N THR A 559 8.05 -1.20 -20.92
CA THR A 559 8.08 -2.27 -21.92
C THR A 559 7.63 -3.58 -21.32
N ASP A 560 7.20 -4.53 -22.14
CA ASP A 560 6.66 -5.83 -21.72
C ASP A 560 5.47 -5.69 -20.75
N LEU A 561 4.57 -4.74 -20.98
CA LEU A 561 3.43 -4.45 -20.12
C LEU A 561 2.57 -5.69 -19.90
N ILE A 562 2.32 -6.07 -18.65
CA ILE A 562 1.46 -7.21 -18.30
C ILE A 562 0.01 -6.75 -18.28
N ARG A 563 -0.79 -7.26 -19.20
CA ARG A 563 -2.22 -6.98 -19.33
C ARG A 563 -3.01 -8.28 -19.35
N THR A 564 -4.27 -8.22 -18.97
CA THR A 564 -5.19 -9.36 -19.11
C THR A 564 -5.88 -9.33 -20.46
N ARG A 565 -5.92 -10.46 -21.14
CA ARG A 565 -6.64 -10.67 -22.39
C ARG A 565 -7.82 -11.61 -22.13
N LEU A 566 -8.99 -11.23 -22.60
CA LEU A 566 -10.17 -12.08 -22.67
C LEU A 566 -10.26 -12.67 -24.08
N ALA A 567 -10.34 -13.99 -24.19
CA ALA A 567 -10.52 -14.70 -25.44
C ALA A 567 -11.31 -15.98 -25.22
N GLU A 568 -11.93 -16.50 -26.26
CA GLU A 568 -12.45 -17.87 -26.24
C GLU A 568 -11.32 -18.85 -26.49
N ASP A 569 -11.34 -19.99 -25.80
CA ASP A 569 -10.46 -21.12 -26.05
C ASP A 569 -11.06 -22.06 -27.14
N ASP A 570 -10.31 -23.11 -27.49
CA ASP A 570 -10.74 -24.09 -28.51
C ASP A 570 -12.02 -24.85 -28.14
N ALA A 571 -12.45 -24.81 -26.88
CA ALA A 571 -13.70 -25.38 -26.39
C ALA A 571 -14.85 -24.35 -26.38
N GLY A 572 -14.64 -23.13 -26.87
CA GLY A 572 -15.63 -22.05 -26.89
C GLY A 572 -15.88 -21.45 -25.49
N ARG A 573 -14.94 -21.62 -24.55
CA ARG A 573 -15.04 -21.01 -23.22
C ARG A 573 -14.25 -19.72 -23.14
N TRP A 574 -14.84 -18.69 -22.58
CA TRP A 574 -14.17 -17.44 -22.27
C TRP A 574 -13.12 -17.63 -21.20
N VAL A 575 -11.89 -17.20 -21.48
CA VAL A 575 -10.74 -17.26 -20.58
C VAL A 575 -10.08 -15.89 -20.46
N VAL A 576 -9.80 -15.45 -19.24
CA VAL A 576 -8.95 -14.28 -18.93
C VAL A 576 -7.57 -14.77 -18.56
N GLN A 577 -6.56 -14.34 -19.31
CA GLN A 577 -5.16 -14.68 -19.09
C GLN A 577 -4.25 -13.47 -19.16
N PRO A 578 -3.24 -13.34 -18.26
CA PRO A 578 -2.24 -12.29 -18.34
C PRO A 578 -1.21 -12.57 -19.45
N LEU A 579 -0.85 -11.53 -20.19
CA LEU A 579 0.13 -11.56 -21.27
C LEU A 579 1.04 -10.34 -21.17
N ASN A 580 2.28 -10.42 -21.69
CA ASN A 580 3.05 -9.25 -22.04
C ASN A 580 2.50 -8.70 -23.34
N ASP A 581 1.73 -7.61 -23.27
CA ASP A 581 0.98 -7.04 -24.38
C ASP A 581 1.26 -5.55 -24.54
N GLY A 582 2.23 -5.24 -25.40
CA GLY A 582 2.62 -3.90 -25.77
C GLY A 582 3.45 -3.14 -24.73
N ASP A 583 3.54 -1.86 -24.96
CA ASP A 583 4.31 -0.90 -24.19
C ASP A 583 3.41 0.24 -23.70
N ALA A 584 3.85 0.95 -22.66
CA ALA A 584 3.13 2.12 -22.18
C ALA A 584 4.07 3.31 -21.91
N ILE A 585 3.58 4.50 -22.18
CA ILE A 585 4.20 5.76 -21.76
C ILE A 585 3.30 6.39 -20.72
N VAL A 586 3.85 6.65 -19.53
CA VAL A 586 3.15 7.33 -18.45
C VAL A 586 3.82 8.66 -18.17
N ARG A 587 3.03 9.71 -17.99
CA ARG A 587 3.48 11.05 -17.62
C ARG A 587 2.67 11.52 -16.43
N SER A 588 3.31 12.21 -15.48
CA SER A 588 2.63 12.83 -14.34
C SER A 588 3.18 14.22 -14.07
N LEU A 589 2.29 15.11 -13.65
CA LEU A 589 2.60 16.44 -13.13
C LEU A 589 1.97 16.54 -11.75
N GLU A 590 2.75 16.87 -10.75
CA GLU A 590 2.32 16.99 -9.35
C GLU A 590 2.70 18.37 -8.81
N ALA A 591 1.78 19.02 -8.13
CA ALA A 591 2.02 20.21 -7.33
C ALA A 591 1.66 19.92 -5.87
N GLU A 592 2.48 20.36 -4.93
CA GLU A 592 2.31 20.17 -3.48
C GLU A 592 2.55 21.47 -2.75
N LEU A 593 1.72 21.75 -1.74
CA LEU A 593 1.83 22.86 -0.83
C LEU A 593 1.68 22.36 0.62
N LYS A 594 2.62 22.73 1.49
CA LYS A 594 2.47 22.69 2.96
C LYS A 594 2.62 24.11 3.47
N LEU A 595 1.63 24.61 4.22
CA LEU A 595 1.57 26.01 4.62
C LEU A 595 1.01 26.13 6.05
N PRO A 596 1.88 26.22 7.08
CA PRO A 596 1.48 26.81 8.35
C PRO A 596 1.06 28.27 8.11
N LEU A 597 -0.14 28.64 8.51
CA LEU A 597 -0.66 30.00 8.21
C LEU A 597 0.21 31.10 8.82
N SER A 598 0.85 30.80 9.94
CA SER A 598 1.83 31.69 10.61
C SER A 598 3.08 31.98 9.76
N ALA A 599 3.38 31.17 8.74
CA ALA A 599 4.49 31.42 7.83
C ALA A 599 4.23 32.57 6.83
N VAL A 600 2.96 32.99 6.69
CA VAL A 600 2.54 34.11 5.83
C VAL A 600 1.96 35.23 6.67
N PHE A 601 1.19 34.88 7.69
CA PHE A 601 0.52 35.83 8.58
C PHE A 601 0.95 35.57 10.04
N PRO A 602 1.93 36.30 10.60
CA PRO A 602 2.47 36.01 11.93
C PRO A 602 1.43 35.97 13.07
N ALA A 603 0.35 36.76 12.95
CA ALA A 603 -0.76 36.80 13.92
C ALA A 603 -1.86 35.75 13.63
N ALA A 604 -1.71 34.91 12.62
CA ALA A 604 -2.70 33.89 12.27
C ALA A 604 -2.87 32.85 13.38
N PRO A 605 -4.06 32.27 13.53
CA PRO A 605 -4.26 31.11 14.38
C PRO A 605 -3.39 29.95 13.91
N ASN A 606 -3.14 29.00 14.80
CA ASN A 606 -2.34 27.83 14.48
C ASN A 606 -3.11 26.89 13.53
N VAL A 607 -3.08 27.22 12.26
CA VAL A 607 -3.70 26.48 11.15
C VAL A 607 -2.62 26.01 10.20
N ASP A 608 -2.62 24.72 9.90
CA ASP A 608 -1.78 24.11 8.88
C ASP A 608 -2.65 23.75 7.65
N VAL A 609 -2.29 24.22 6.48
CA VAL A 609 -2.93 23.88 5.20
C VAL A 609 -2.01 22.99 4.39
N ARG A 610 -2.56 21.92 3.84
CA ARG A 610 -1.87 21.00 2.92
C ARG A 610 -2.71 20.84 1.68
N ALA A 611 -2.09 20.96 0.54
CA ALA A 611 -2.74 20.73 -0.74
C ALA A 611 -1.80 19.95 -1.67
N SER A 612 -2.35 19.05 -2.44
CA SER A 612 -1.64 18.42 -3.54
C SER A 612 -2.58 18.12 -4.69
N VAL A 613 -2.08 18.29 -5.90
CA VAL A 613 -2.80 17.96 -7.14
C VAL A 613 -1.84 17.18 -8.03
N THR A 614 -2.31 16.04 -8.54
CA THR A 614 -1.55 15.20 -9.48
C THR A 614 -2.39 14.95 -10.72
N ARG A 615 -1.88 15.33 -11.89
CA ARG A 615 -2.46 15.00 -13.20
C ARG A 615 -1.61 13.92 -13.86
N ASN A 616 -2.25 12.86 -14.31
CA ASN A 616 -1.62 11.71 -14.95
C ASN A 616 -2.16 11.54 -16.38
N TRP A 617 -1.27 11.19 -17.30
CA TRP A 617 -1.56 10.79 -18.68
C TRP A 617 -0.82 9.50 -18.95
N SER A 618 -1.44 8.62 -19.70
CA SER A 618 -0.75 7.45 -20.24
C SER A 618 -1.29 7.07 -21.60
N HIS A 619 -0.49 6.29 -22.32
CA HIS A 619 -0.82 5.74 -23.61
C HIS A 619 -0.29 4.31 -23.66
N VAL A 620 -1.17 3.36 -23.95
CA VAL A 620 -0.86 1.93 -24.16
C VAL A 620 -0.86 1.67 -25.65
N SER A 621 0.23 1.12 -26.17
CA SER A 621 0.46 0.97 -27.62
C SER A 621 -0.51 0.02 -28.31
N THR A 622 -1.03 -0.98 -27.61
CA THR A 622 -1.92 -2.04 -28.12
C THR A 622 -3.41 -1.78 -27.85
N ALA A 623 -3.75 -0.71 -27.13
CA ALA A 623 -5.14 -0.31 -26.95
C ALA A 623 -5.51 0.80 -27.92
N PRO A 624 -6.65 0.72 -28.65
CA PRO A 624 -7.07 1.79 -29.54
C PRO A 624 -7.43 3.07 -28.75
N GLY A 625 -7.20 4.24 -29.40
CA GLY A 625 -7.51 5.55 -28.80
C GLY A 625 -9.00 5.89 -28.91
N PRO A 626 -9.47 6.99 -28.25
CA PRO A 626 -8.67 7.97 -27.51
C PRO A 626 -8.44 7.63 -26.03
N ASP A 627 -9.20 6.72 -25.41
CA ASP A 627 -9.19 6.40 -23.98
C ASP A 627 -8.21 5.26 -23.61
N ASN A 628 -7.10 5.13 -24.37
CA ASN A 628 -6.11 4.06 -24.25
C ASN A 628 -5.07 4.27 -23.13
N ARG A 629 -5.53 4.77 -22.01
CA ARG A 629 -4.69 4.90 -20.81
C ARG A 629 -4.49 3.54 -20.13
N LEU A 630 -3.47 3.46 -19.26
CA LEU A 630 -3.27 2.30 -18.40
C LEU A 630 -4.54 2.00 -17.58
N ASP A 631 -4.94 0.74 -17.55
CA ASP A 631 -6.08 0.32 -16.73
C ASP A 631 -5.82 0.63 -15.25
N GLY A 632 -6.85 1.10 -14.57
CA GLY A 632 -6.79 1.51 -13.19
C GLY A 632 -6.02 2.82 -12.92
N GLN A 633 -5.54 3.54 -13.95
CA GLN A 633 -4.94 4.86 -13.76
C GLN A 633 -5.99 5.88 -13.33
N THR A 634 -5.65 6.67 -12.31
CA THR A 634 -6.42 7.85 -11.89
C THR A 634 -5.93 9.08 -12.68
N PRO A 635 -6.73 9.65 -13.59
CA PRO A 635 -6.28 10.77 -14.44
C PRO A 635 -5.93 12.03 -13.64
N LEU A 636 -6.74 12.36 -12.63
CA LEU A 636 -6.53 13.51 -11.76
C LEU A 636 -6.84 13.10 -10.33
N SER A 637 -5.93 13.39 -9.42
CA SER A 637 -6.17 13.32 -7.98
C SER A 637 -5.83 14.64 -7.32
N ALA A 638 -6.61 15.03 -6.31
CA ALA A 638 -6.35 16.20 -5.50
C ALA A 638 -6.65 15.89 -4.04
N ASN A 639 -5.78 16.38 -3.15
CA ASN A 639 -5.96 16.30 -1.71
C ASN A 639 -5.87 17.71 -1.13
N LEU A 640 -6.80 18.08 -0.25
CA LEU A 640 -6.78 19.29 0.52
C LEU A 640 -7.01 18.94 1.98
N GLY A 641 -6.13 19.38 2.87
CA GLY A 641 -6.23 19.17 4.31
C GLY A 641 -6.06 20.49 5.05
N VAL A 642 -6.85 20.70 6.09
CA VAL A 642 -6.77 21.84 7.00
C VAL A 642 -6.81 21.32 8.42
N ASP A 643 -5.86 21.73 9.25
CA ASP A 643 -5.75 21.36 10.65
C ASP A 643 -5.62 22.61 11.52
N TYR A 644 -6.45 22.72 12.55
CA TYR A 644 -6.48 23.80 13.52
C TYR A 644 -6.12 23.28 14.90
N ARG A 645 -5.33 24.07 15.65
CA ARG A 645 -4.97 23.74 17.05
C ARG A 645 -5.05 24.95 17.95
N LYS A 646 -5.66 24.73 19.12
CA LYS A 646 -5.75 25.74 20.17
C LYS A 646 -5.78 25.06 21.54
N GLY A 647 -4.69 25.22 22.31
CA GLY A 647 -4.57 24.56 23.62
C GLY A 647 -4.72 23.04 23.54
N PRO A 648 -5.60 22.43 24.34
CA PRO A 648 -5.81 20.98 24.35
C PRO A 648 -6.67 20.48 23.17
N PHE A 649 -7.20 21.36 22.34
CA PHE A 649 -8.09 21.01 21.24
C PHE A 649 -7.38 21.07 19.89
N SER A 650 -7.61 20.05 19.06
CA SER A 650 -7.21 20.01 17.66
C SER A 650 -8.39 19.52 16.83
N ALA A 651 -8.59 20.11 15.67
CA ALA A 651 -9.58 19.64 14.71
C ALA A 651 -9.05 19.77 13.29
N GLY A 652 -9.48 18.92 12.41
CA GLY A 652 -9.09 19.00 11.01
C GLY A 652 -10.11 18.36 10.09
N ALA A 653 -9.99 18.72 8.82
CA ALA A 653 -10.76 18.12 7.74
C ALA A 653 -9.86 17.88 6.53
N SER A 654 -10.20 16.87 5.76
CA SER A 654 -9.54 16.58 4.49
C SER A 654 -10.58 16.30 3.40
N PHE A 655 -10.28 16.76 2.20
CA PHE A 655 -11.01 16.46 0.98
C PHE A 655 -10.09 15.73 0.00
N VAL A 656 -10.56 14.61 -0.52
CA VAL A 656 -9.85 13.81 -1.53
C VAL A 656 -10.73 13.70 -2.76
N LEU A 657 -10.17 14.07 -3.92
CA LEU A 657 -10.78 13.90 -5.23
C LEU A 657 -9.95 12.92 -6.07
N GLN A 658 -10.61 11.96 -6.68
CA GLN A 658 -10.03 11.08 -7.70
C GLN A 658 -11.00 11.01 -8.88
N THR A 659 -10.58 11.46 -10.05
CA THR A 659 -11.43 11.35 -11.23
C THR A 659 -11.44 9.94 -11.78
N GLY A 660 -12.58 9.52 -12.30
CA GLY A 660 -12.78 8.27 -13.01
C GLY A 660 -12.80 8.48 -14.52
N GLY A 661 -13.75 7.84 -15.20
CA GLY A 661 -14.02 7.92 -16.63
C GLY A 661 -13.67 6.63 -17.38
N TRP A 662 -13.90 6.62 -18.68
CA TRP A 662 -13.67 5.47 -19.57
C TRP A 662 -12.19 5.16 -19.74
N THR A 663 -11.88 3.88 -19.90
CA THR A 663 -10.56 3.35 -20.26
C THR A 663 -10.77 2.23 -21.28
N GLN A 664 -10.10 2.33 -22.43
CA GLN A 664 -10.07 1.27 -23.42
C GLN A 664 -9.08 0.18 -22.99
N VAL A 665 -9.60 -0.99 -22.64
CA VAL A 665 -8.81 -2.11 -22.12
C VAL A 665 -8.25 -2.97 -23.26
N SER A 666 -9.03 -3.20 -24.32
CA SER A 666 -8.61 -3.89 -25.54
C SER A 666 -9.41 -3.36 -26.72
N GLU A 667 -9.27 -3.94 -27.90
CA GLU A 667 -10.08 -3.57 -29.06
C GLU A 667 -11.58 -3.70 -28.78
N ALA A 668 -11.99 -4.76 -28.10
CA ALA A 668 -13.39 -5.05 -27.78
C ALA A 668 -13.83 -4.57 -26.39
N GLN A 669 -12.90 -4.29 -25.48
CA GLN A 669 -13.23 -4.05 -24.07
C GLN A 669 -12.97 -2.62 -23.63
N SER A 670 -13.96 -2.04 -22.96
CA SER A 670 -13.81 -0.77 -22.24
C SER A 670 -14.37 -0.85 -20.82
N SER A 671 -13.84 -0.02 -19.93
CA SER A 671 -14.28 0.07 -18.54
C SER A 671 -14.44 1.52 -18.11
N TRP A 672 -15.47 1.78 -17.34
CA TRP A 672 -15.72 3.08 -16.72
C TRP A 672 -15.72 2.96 -15.19
N ARG A 673 -15.19 3.98 -14.53
CA ARG A 673 -15.24 4.11 -13.06
C ARG A 673 -15.75 5.48 -12.68
N GLN A 674 -16.55 5.50 -11.63
CA GLN A 674 -17.04 6.74 -11.03
C GLN A 674 -15.89 7.57 -10.43
N ALA A 675 -16.04 8.88 -10.48
CA ALA A 675 -15.18 9.78 -9.73
C ALA A 675 -15.45 9.66 -8.23
N ARG A 676 -14.39 9.59 -7.43
CA ARG A 676 -14.46 9.50 -5.97
C ARG A 676 -14.22 10.86 -5.33
N ARG A 677 -15.04 11.20 -4.34
CA ARG A 677 -14.93 12.41 -3.51
C ARG A 677 -15.13 12.00 -2.07
N ASP A 678 -14.09 12.10 -1.27
CA ASP A 678 -14.14 11.76 0.16
C ASP A 678 -13.94 13.03 0.98
N ILE A 679 -14.76 13.23 1.99
CA ILE A 679 -14.55 14.22 3.04
C ILE A 679 -14.41 13.45 4.35
N ASP A 680 -13.26 13.63 5.01
CA ASP A 680 -13.00 13.11 6.34
C ASP A 680 -12.76 14.28 7.29
N ALA A 681 -13.21 14.16 8.54
CA ALA A 681 -13.02 15.17 9.58
C ALA A 681 -12.72 14.52 10.92
N TYR A 682 -12.02 15.25 11.80
CA TYR A 682 -11.76 14.78 13.15
C TYR A 682 -11.73 15.95 14.15
N ALA A 683 -11.98 15.61 15.41
CA ALA A 683 -11.77 16.46 16.57
C ALA A 683 -11.03 15.65 17.64
N LEU A 684 -9.95 16.19 18.16
CA LEU A 684 -9.11 15.60 19.20
C LEU A 684 -9.11 16.53 20.41
N TRP A 685 -9.42 15.99 21.56
CA TRP A 685 -9.39 16.70 22.83
C TRP A 685 -8.46 15.99 23.82
N LYS A 686 -7.42 16.68 24.27
CA LYS A 686 -6.57 16.27 25.37
C LYS A 686 -7.28 16.67 26.66
N LEU A 687 -7.89 15.70 27.34
CA LEU A 687 -8.65 15.93 28.55
C LEU A 687 -7.74 16.36 29.70
N ASP A 688 -6.59 15.68 29.81
CA ASP A 688 -5.50 15.98 30.75
C ASP A 688 -4.15 15.43 30.24
N ALA A 689 -3.17 15.26 31.13
CA ALA A 689 -1.86 14.70 30.77
C ALA A 689 -1.89 13.22 30.43
N HIS A 690 -2.92 12.49 30.86
CA HIS A 690 -3.05 11.04 30.72
C HIS A 690 -4.12 10.62 29.72
N TRP A 691 -5.16 11.43 29.53
CA TRP A 691 -6.31 11.06 28.72
C TRP A 691 -6.49 11.95 27.51
N GLN A 692 -6.77 11.34 26.37
CA GLN A 692 -7.27 12.05 25.21
C GLN A 692 -8.38 11.29 24.52
N LEU A 693 -9.29 12.06 23.93
CA LEU A 693 -10.44 11.58 23.21
C LEU A 693 -10.40 12.11 21.78
N ARG A 694 -10.61 11.23 20.81
CA ARG A 694 -10.75 11.59 19.40
C ARG A 694 -12.08 11.11 18.84
N LEU A 695 -12.78 12.00 18.20
CA LEU A 695 -13.94 11.73 17.35
C LEU A 695 -13.51 11.89 15.89
N SER A 696 -13.87 10.96 15.04
CA SER A 696 -13.60 11.01 13.59
C SER A 696 -14.86 10.67 12.79
N VAL A 697 -14.95 11.28 11.61
CA VAL A 697 -15.99 11.00 10.62
C VAL A 697 -15.27 10.82 9.28
N ALA A 698 -15.52 9.69 8.60
CA ALA A 698 -14.94 9.38 7.30
C ALA A 698 -16.05 9.10 6.28
N ASN A 699 -15.77 9.39 5.01
CA ASN A 699 -16.74 9.30 3.91
C ASN A 699 -18.05 10.05 4.21
N LEU A 700 -17.94 11.31 4.64
CA LEU A 700 -19.08 12.16 5.02
C LEU A 700 -20.13 12.28 3.91
N LEU A 701 -19.72 12.14 2.64
CA LEU A 701 -20.60 12.24 1.47
C LEU A 701 -21.35 10.93 1.17
N GLY A 702 -21.01 9.81 1.83
CA GLY A 702 -21.63 8.51 1.58
C GLY A 702 -21.49 8.05 0.12
N MET A 703 -20.37 8.38 -0.53
CA MET A 703 -20.19 8.09 -1.95
C MET A 703 -20.08 6.59 -2.21
N GLU A 704 -21.00 6.06 -3.02
CA GLU A 704 -20.96 4.68 -3.54
C GLU A 704 -19.81 4.50 -4.55
N ASN A 705 -19.51 3.24 -4.86
CA ASN A 705 -18.52 2.86 -5.88
C ASN A 705 -19.24 2.27 -7.09
N ALA A 706 -19.49 3.08 -8.10
CA ALA A 706 -20.11 2.63 -9.35
C ALA A 706 -19.08 2.35 -10.44
N TYR A 707 -19.39 1.37 -11.28
CA TYR A 707 -18.58 0.95 -12.40
C TYR A 707 -19.42 0.50 -13.58
N GLU A 708 -18.83 0.51 -14.79
CA GLU A 708 -19.37 -0.10 -15.99
C GLU A 708 -18.25 -0.83 -16.75
N ARG A 709 -18.58 -1.99 -17.32
CA ARG A 709 -17.74 -2.74 -18.25
C ARG A 709 -18.51 -2.93 -19.54
N ARG A 710 -17.81 -2.83 -20.65
CA ARG A 710 -18.39 -2.98 -21.98
C ARG A 710 -17.52 -3.94 -22.80
N TYR A 711 -18.17 -4.82 -23.51
CA TYR A 711 -17.57 -5.66 -24.52
C TYR A 711 -18.36 -5.49 -25.82
N GLU A 712 -17.68 -5.14 -26.92
CA GLU A 712 -18.27 -4.86 -28.20
C GLU A 712 -17.57 -5.69 -29.28
N ASP A 713 -18.36 -6.43 -30.07
CA ASP A 713 -17.90 -7.23 -31.21
C ASP A 713 -18.92 -7.19 -32.35
N ALA A 714 -18.70 -8.00 -33.38
CA ALA A 714 -19.62 -8.10 -34.53
C ALA A 714 -21.02 -8.61 -34.15
N LEU A 715 -21.18 -9.25 -33.00
CA LEU A 715 -22.47 -9.78 -32.53
C LEU A 715 -23.28 -8.74 -31.75
N GLY A 716 -22.64 -7.64 -31.31
CA GLY A 716 -23.32 -6.58 -30.60
C GLY A 716 -22.52 -6.10 -29.39
N VAL A 717 -23.23 -5.47 -28.46
CA VAL A 717 -22.65 -4.83 -27.25
C VAL A 717 -23.17 -5.47 -25.99
N SER A 718 -22.28 -6.10 -25.23
CA SER A 718 -22.54 -6.54 -23.85
C SER A 718 -22.11 -5.45 -22.86
N ARG A 719 -22.98 -5.07 -21.94
CA ARG A 719 -22.69 -4.11 -20.87
C ARG A 719 -22.96 -4.72 -19.51
N GLN A 720 -22.14 -4.39 -18.55
CA GLN A 720 -22.32 -4.70 -17.15
C GLN A 720 -22.07 -3.46 -16.32
N ALA A 721 -23.10 -2.92 -15.69
CA ALA A 721 -23.02 -1.79 -14.77
C ALA A 721 -23.36 -2.25 -13.35
N GLY A 722 -22.78 -1.61 -12.34
CA GLY A 722 -23.08 -1.92 -10.96
C GLY A 722 -22.60 -0.86 -9.99
N SER A 723 -23.14 -0.94 -8.76
CA SER A 723 -22.73 -0.10 -7.65
C SER A 723 -22.69 -0.90 -6.36
N GLN A 724 -21.74 -0.55 -5.50
CA GLN A 724 -21.63 -1.03 -4.13
C GLN A 724 -21.87 0.12 -3.18
N SER A 725 -22.74 -0.10 -2.18
CA SER A 725 -23.03 0.88 -1.13
C SER A 725 -21.79 1.20 -0.31
N ALA A 726 -21.72 2.42 0.14
CA ALA A 726 -20.72 2.88 1.11
C ALA A 726 -21.32 3.99 1.96
N SER A 727 -21.27 3.87 3.27
CA SER A 727 -21.83 4.85 4.20
C SER A 727 -20.76 5.69 4.90
N MET A 728 -21.21 6.77 5.51
CA MET A 728 -20.44 7.56 6.46
C MET A 728 -20.06 6.67 7.65
N ARG A 729 -18.80 6.77 8.09
CA ARG A 729 -18.28 6.06 9.26
C ARG A 729 -17.93 7.05 10.36
N THR A 730 -18.34 6.77 11.58
CA THR A 730 -17.98 7.51 12.79
C THR A 730 -17.06 6.66 13.66
N GLY A 731 -16.00 7.26 14.16
CA GLY A 731 -15.03 6.60 15.04
C GLY A 731 -14.87 7.37 16.35
N LEU A 732 -14.83 6.64 17.46
CA LEU A 732 -14.49 7.15 18.76
C LEU A 732 -13.25 6.42 19.27
N ASN A 733 -12.25 7.17 19.69
CA ASN A 733 -11.00 6.66 20.17
C ASN A 733 -10.64 7.29 21.51
N LEU A 734 -10.43 6.45 22.51
CA LEU A 734 -9.99 6.85 23.84
C LEU A 734 -8.60 6.28 24.10
N GLU A 735 -7.70 7.14 24.52
CA GLU A 735 -6.34 6.76 24.89
C GLU A 735 -6.02 7.19 26.30
N MET A 736 -5.29 6.30 26.97
CA MET A 736 -4.77 6.51 28.32
C MET A 736 -3.25 6.29 28.31
N LYS A 737 -2.52 7.25 28.84
CA LYS A 737 -1.11 7.10 29.24
C LYS A 737 -1.02 6.67 30.69
N LEU A 738 -0.21 5.63 30.93
CA LEU A 738 0.03 5.06 32.25
C LEU A 738 1.36 5.54 32.84
#